data_631563ea7d2b5eac06651932e10a8fcc
#
_entry.id   631563ea7d2b5eac06651932e10a8fcc
#
_cell.length_a   1.000
_cell.length_b   1.000
_cell.length_c   1.000
_cell.angle_alpha   90.00
_cell.angle_beta   90.00
_cell.angle_gamma   90.00
#
_symmetry.space_group_name_H-M   'P 1'
#
loop_
_entity.id
_entity.type
_entity.pdbx_description
1 polymer ?
#
loop_
_entity_poly.entity_id
_entity_poly.type
_entity_poly.pdbx_seq_one_letter_code
_entity_poly.pdbx_strand_id
1 'polypeptide(L)'
;MARTNPLEKVRNIGIAAHIDAGKTTTTERILFYSGIIHKIGEVHEGTAVTDWMEQERERGITITAAAISTSWRDHQINIIDTPGHVDFTIEVERSMRVLDGVITVLCSVGGVQPQTETVWRQADRYKVPRIVFVNKMDRTGANFYKVYEQVRDRLRANAIPIQLPIGSESDFLGLVDLVKMRAYIYTNDQGTDIKEEDVPADMQELVEEYRTKLIEAVAETDDDLMTKYFEGEELTEEEIRTALRKGTIAGTIVPMLCGSAFKNKGVQLLLDAVVDYLPAPPDVPAIQGTLPNGETVERHADDNEPLAALAFKIMADPYGRLTFVRVYSGVLKKGSYVLNATKNKKERISRLVVLKADERIDVDELRAGDLGAALGLKETLTGDTLTDENSPVILESLFIPEPVISVAVEPKTKNDMDKLSKALQSLSEEDPTFRVNVDPETNQTVIAGMGELHLEILVDRMLREFKVEANVGAPQVAYRETIRKPVSRVEGKFIRQSGGKGQYGHVVIDLEPGEPGSGFEFVSKIVGGAVPKEYISPVEAGMKETCESGILAGYPLIDVKATLVDGSYHEVDSSEMAFKIAGSMAMREAAMKASPVLLEPMMKVEVEVPENFLGDVMGDLNSRRGQIEGMGSEQGIAKVTAKVPLAEMFGYATDIRSKTQGRGIFSMEFSHYDEVPRNVAEAIIAKSKGNA
;
A
#
# COMPACT_ATOMS: atom_id res chain seq x y z
N MET A 1 5.83 -31.95 15.18
CA MET A 1 6.09 -31.55 16.59
C MET A 1 4.92 -30.71 17.09
N ALA A 2 4.71 -30.61 18.40
CA ALA A 2 3.69 -29.68 18.92
C ALA A 2 4.13 -28.23 18.61
N ARG A 3 3.15 -27.33 18.40
CA ARG A 3 3.39 -25.90 18.19
C ARG A 3 4.08 -25.29 19.42
N THR A 4 5.07 -24.45 19.22
CA THR A 4 5.80 -23.82 20.34
C THR A 4 4.93 -22.80 21.05
N ASN A 5 4.16 -21.99 20.30
CA ASN A 5 3.22 -21.02 20.82
C ASN A 5 1.79 -21.33 20.33
N PRO A 6 0.78 -21.38 21.21
CA PRO A 6 -0.61 -21.49 20.79
C PRO A 6 -1.00 -20.40 19.80
N LEU A 7 -1.87 -20.72 18.85
CA LEU A 7 -2.23 -19.79 17.77
C LEU A 7 -2.91 -18.52 18.30
N GLU A 8 -3.66 -18.63 19.38
CA GLU A 8 -4.32 -17.54 20.09
C GLU A 8 -3.32 -16.53 20.71
N LYS A 9 -2.07 -16.97 20.92
CA LYS A 9 -0.97 -16.14 21.44
C LYS A 9 -0.07 -15.57 20.36
N VAL A 10 -0.47 -15.63 19.09
CA VAL A 10 0.24 -15.00 17.98
C VAL A 10 -0.40 -13.66 17.64
N ARG A 11 0.41 -12.65 17.35
CA ARG A 11 -0.03 -11.35 16.83
C ARG A 11 0.81 -11.00 15.61
N ASN A 12 0.17 -10.86 14.47
CA ASN A 12 0.80 -10.40 13.23
C ASN A 12 0.39 -8.95 13.00
N ILE A 13 1.26 -8.02 13.32
CA ILE A 13 0.94 -6.60 13.35
C ILE A 13 1.82 -5.80 12.39
N GLY A 14 1.23 -4.74 11.84
CA GLY A 14 1.96 -3.70 11.13
C GLY A 14 2.12 -2.46 11.97
N ILE A 15 3.18 -1.72 11.72
CA ILE A 15 3.32 -0.35 12.23
C ILE A 15 3.29 0.58 11.04
N ALA A 16 2.25 1.41 10.98
CA ALA A 16 1.98 2.33 9.88
C ALA A 16 1.96 3.77 10.41
N ALA A 17 2.50 4.69 9.63
CA ALA A 17 2.58 6.09 10.00
C ALA A 17 2.84 6.98 8.78
N HIS A 18 2.54 8.27 8.90
CA HIS A 18 3.12 9.25 7.97
C HIS A 18 4.62 9.48 8.23
N ILE A 19 5.28 10.14 7.31
CA ILE A 19 6.71 10.50 7.44
C ILE A 19 6.91 11.29 8.73
N ASP A 20 7.98 11.00 9.43
CA ASP A 20 8.35 11.66 10.69
C ASP A 20 7.35 11.53 11.86
N ALA A 21 6.36 10.65 11.82
CA ALA A 21 5.52 10.38 13.01
C ALA A 21 6.25 9.65 14.14
N GLY A 22 7.43 9.10 13.85
CA GLY A 22 8.25 8.34 14.78
C GLY A 22 7.98 6.83 14.74
N LYS A 23 7.63 6.31 13.57
CA LYS A 23 7.39 4.89 13.32
C LYS A 23 8.60 4.04 13.70
N THR A 24 9.75 4.25 13.05
CA THR A 24 10.99 3.50 13.29
C THR A 24 11.43 3.61 14.75
N THR A 25 11.32 4.81 15.36
CA THR A 25 11.61 4.99 16.79
C THR A 25 10.69 4.14 17.66
N THR A 26 9.39 4.05 17.34
CA THR A 26 8.44 3.21 18.07
C THR A 26 8.79 1.74 17.92
N THR A 27 9.12 1.28 16.72
CA THR A 27 9.55 -0.10 16.45
C THR A 27 10.82 -0.44 17.24
N GLU A 28 11.83 0.41 17.22
CA GLU A 28 13.07 0.21 17.99
C GLU A 28 12.81 0.10 19.51
N ARG A 29 11.91 0.91 20.06
CA ARG A 29 11.52 0.80 21.48
C ARG A 29 10.76 -0.48 21.80
N ILE A 30 9.91 -0.94 20.89
CA ILE A 30 9.24 -2.25 21.01
C ILE A 30 10.27 -3.36 21.06
N LEU A 31 11.27 -3.35 20.17
CA LEU A 31 12.35 -4.36 20.15
C LEU A 31 13.23 -4.29 21.40
N PHE A 32 13.48 -3.11 21.92
CA PHE A 32 14.24 -2.94 23.15
C PHE A 32 13.50 -3.51 24.38
N TYR A 33 12.24 -3.12 24.59
CA TYR A 33 11.47 -3.59 25.75
C TYR A 33 11.13 -5.09 25.67
N SER A 34 11.03 -5.64 24.48
CA SER A 34 10.85 -7.08 24.28
C SER A 34 12.15 -7.89 24.39
N GLY A 35 13.30 -7.23 24.62
CA GLY A 35 14.59 -7.87 24.85
C GLY A 35 15.29 -8.41 23.63
N ILE A 36 14.83 -8.03 22.42
CA ILE A 36 15.49 -8.42 21.16
C ILE A 36 16.79 -7.66 20.95
N ILE A 37 16.78 -6.36 21.25
CA ILE A 37 17.96 -5.50 21.18
C ILE A 37 18.36 -5.02 22.57
N HIS A 38 19.66 -4.92 22.81
CA HIS A 38 20.21 -4.53 24.13
C HIS A 38 20.55 -3.04 24.23
N LYS A 39 20.58 -2.34 23.09
CA LYS A 39 20.80 -0.90 22.99
C LYS A 39 19.70 -0.30 22.12
N ILE A 40 19.24 0.86 22.51
CA ILE A 40 18.26 1.62 21.77
C ILE A 40 18.94 2.19 20.52
N GLY A 41 18.45 1.83 19.34
CA GLY A 41 18.85 2.43 18.07
C GLY A 41 18.19 3.80 17.87
N GLU A 42 18.93 4.74 17.29
CA GLU A 42 18.43 6.07 16.96
C GLU A 42 18.47 6.29 15.45
N VAL A 43 17.33 6.69 14.88
CA VAL A 43 17.18 6.92 13.42
C VAL A 43 18.15 7.98 12.94
N HIS A 44 18.29 9.09 13.70
CA HIS A 44 19.20 10.19 13.33
C HIS A 44 20.69 9.84 13.38
N GLU A 45 21.03 8.76 14.07
CA GLU A 45 22.41 8.25 14.15
C GLU A 45 22.66 7.10 13.19
N GLY A 46 21.61 6.66 12.43
CA GLY A 46 21.70 5.52 11.50
C GLY A 46 21.96 4.19 12.19
N THR A 47 21.56 4.06 13.46
CA THR A 47 21.80 2.86 14.29
C THR A 47 20.54 1.99 14.45
N ALA A 48 19.43 2.35 13.82
CA ALA A 48 18.20 1.59 13.85
C ALA A 48 18.37 0.22 13.18
N VAL A 49 17.93 -0.83 13.86
CA VAL A 49 18.05 -2.23 13.37
C VAL A 49 17.05 -2.52 12.24
N THR A 50 15.89 -1.84 12.26
CA THR A 50 14.85 -2.02 11.25
C THR A 50 15.20 -1.40 9.90
N ASP A 51 16.03 -0.33 9.89
CA ASP A 51 16.52 0.32 8.69
C ASP A 51 17.83 -0.37 8.24
N TRP A 52 17.71 -1.53 7.59
CA TRP A 52 18.86 -2.36 7.22
C TRP A 52 19.57 -1.91 5.95
N MET A 53 18.86 -1.19 5.05
CA MET A 53 19.46 -0.61 3.84
C MET A 53 20.31 0.61 4.18
N GLU A 54 21.45 0.75 3.50
CA GLU A 54 22.30 1.93 3.65
C GLU A 54 21.55 3.23 3.31
N GLN A 55 20.71 3.20 2.28
CA GLN A 55 19.86 4.31 1.85
C GLN A 55 18.80 4.70 2.89
N GLU A 56 18.24 3.76 3.62
CA GLU A 56 17.31 4.01 4.74
C GLU A 56 18.01 4.80 5.84
N ARG A 57 19.22 4.36 6.21
CA ARG A 57 20.05 5.02 7.24
C ARG A 57 20.50 6.41 6.82
N GLU A 58 20.95 6.58 5.57
CA GLU A 58 21.38 7.88 5.03
C GLU A 58 20.23 8.89 4.96
N ARG A 59 19.04 8.45 4.58
CA ARG A 59 17.86 9.31 4.36
C ARG A 59 16.97 9.45 5.58
N GLY A 60 17.11 8.55 6.56
CA GLY A 60 16.26 8.50 7.77
C GLY A 60 14.81 8.11 7.49
N ILE A 61 14.56 7.36 6.40
CA ILE A 61 13.22 6.88 6.00
C ILE A 61 13.24 5.38 5.76
N THR A 62 12.18 4.69 6.14
CA THR A 62 11.98 3.27 5.78
C THR A 62 11.56 3.18 4.32
N ILE A 63 12.26 2.38 3.53
CA ILE A 63 12.02 2.15 2.10
C ILE A 63 11.32 0.81 1.91
N THR A 64 11.83 -0.24 2.55
CA THR A 64 11.29 -1.60 2.44
C THR A 64 10.73 -2.07 3.76
N ALA A 65 9.59 -2.76 3.71
CA ALA A 65 9.01 -3.35 4.91
C ALA A 65 9.93 -4.43 5.50
N ALA A 66 10.26 -4.30 6.78
CA ALA A 66 11.02 -5.28 7.54
C ALA A 66 10.07 -6.13 8.38
N ALA A 67 10.23 -7.46 8.34
CA ALA A 67 9.45 -8.38 9.17
C ALA A 67 10.33 -8.91 10.31
N ILE A 68 9.92 -8.69 11.55
CA ILE A 68 10.68 -9.05 12.74
C ILE A 68 9.77 -9.76 13.75
N SER A 69 10.25 -10.85 14.35
CA SER A 69 9.53 -11.57 15.40
C SER A 69 10.09 -11.24 16.77
N THR A 70 9.19 -10.98 17.71
CA THR A 70 9.50 -10.74 19.13
C THR A 70 8.48 -11.41 20.04
N SER A 71 8.61 -11.23 21.36
CA SER A 71 7.66 -11.78 22.34
C SER A 71 7.35 -10.77 23.44
N TRP A 72 6.09 -10.78 23.90
CA TRP A 72 5.62 -9.97 25.02
C TRP A 72 4.50 -10.68 25.78
N ARG A 73 4.57 -10.75 27.10
CA ARG A 73 3.58 -11.43 27.97
C ARG A 73 3.20 -12.83 27.43
N ASP A 74 4.18 -13.67 27.13
CA ASP A 74 4.01 -15.01 26.54
C ASP A 74 3.27 -15.06 25.18
N HIS A 75 3.20 -13.93 24.49
CA HIS A 75 2.69 -13.85 23.12
C HIS A 75 3.84 -13.67 22.13
N GLN A 76 3.74 -14.33 20.99
CA GLN A 76 4.62 -14.08 19.85
C GLN A 76 4.05 -12.90 19.06
N ILE A 77 4.86 -11.88 18.85
CA ILE A 77 4.48 -10.70 18.08
C ILE A 77 5.37 -10.66 16.84
N ASN A 78 4.79 -10.80 15.67
CA ASN A 78 5.44 -10.59 14.40
C ASN A 78 5.10 -9.19 13.92
N ILE A 79 6.12 -8.37 13.72
CA ILE A 79 5.99 -6.97 13.35
C ILE A 79 6.42 -6.79 11.92
N ILE A 80 5.61 -6.15 11.10
CA ILE A 80 6.01 -5.64 9.79
C ILE A 80 6.08 -4.11 9.89
N ASP A 81 7.31 -3.59 9.82
CA ASP A 81 7.54 -2.14 9.78
C ASP A 81 7.35 -1.63 8.35
N THR A 82 6.28 -0.87 8.09
CA THR A 82 5.91 -0.42 6.75
C THR A 82 6.50 0.94 6.42
N PRO A 83 6.85 1.23 5.14
CA PRO A 83 7.26 2.58 4.74
C PRO A 83 6.19 3.63 5.03
N GLY A 84 6.62 4.85 5.33
CA GLY A 84 5.70 5.99 5.51
C GLY A 84 5.55 6.86 4.26
N HIS A 85 6.34 6.63 3.20
CA HIS A 85 6.35 7.46 2.00
C HIS A 85 5.40 6.90 0.92
N VAL A 86 4.67 7.78 0.25
CA VAL A 86 3.69 7.41 -0.78
C VAL A 86 4.29 6.70 -2.00
N ASP A 87 5.54 6.96 -2.33
CA ASP A 87 6.25 6.29 -3.43
C ASP A 87 6.42 4.79 -3.19
N PHE A 88 6.27 4.34 -1.92
CA PHE A 88 6.37 2.92 -1.52
C PHE A 88 5.03 2.32 -1.12
N THR A 89 3.95 2.81 -1.73
CA THR A 89 2.57 2.36 -1.45
C THR A 89 2.42 0.84 -1.59
N ILE A 90 3.12 0.20 -2.52
CA ILE A 90 3.08 -1.25 -2.70
C ILE A 90 3.60 -2.02 -1.48
N GLU A 91 4.62 -1.51 -0.79
CA GLU A 91 5.14 -2.11 0.45
C GLU A 91 4.08 -2.11 1.54
N VAL A 92 3.28 -1.02 1.61
CA VAL A 92 2.17 -0.91 2.55
C VAL A 92 1.02 -1.83 2.16
N GLU A 93 0.64 -1.86 0.87
CA GLU A 93 -0.43 -2.72 0.34
C GLU A 93 -0.16 -4.21 0.64
N ARG A 94 1.03 -4.69 0.26
CA ARG A 94 1.38 -6.09 0.49
C ARG A 94 1.53 -6.45 1.97
N SER A 95 1.94 -5.50 2.80
CA SER A 95 1.98 -5.68 4.25
C SER A 95 0.56 -5.78 4.83
N MET A 96 -0.32 -4.83 4.50
CA MET A 96 -1.72 -4.82 4.97
C MET A 96 -2.47 -6.11 4.62
N ARG A 97 -2.14 -6.74 3.49
CA ARG A 97 -2.77 -7.99 3.04
C ARG A 97 -2.47 -9.18 3.96
N VAL A 98 -1.32 -9.17 4.65
CA VAL A 98 -0.84 -10.30 5.46
C VAL A 98 -0.88 -10.04 6.96
N LEU A 99 -1.33 -8.87 7.38
CA LEU A 99 -1.45 -8.48 8.78
C LEU A 99 -2.81 -8.84 9.34
N ASP A 100 -2.83 -9.15 10.65
CA ASP A 100 -4.06 -9.36 11.41
C ASP A 100 -4.47 -8.08 12.14
N GLY A 101 -3.52 -7.16 12.43
CA GLY A 101 -3.77 -5.89 13.08
C GLY A 101 -2.73 -4.83 12.76
N VAL A 102 -3.04 -3.57 13.01
CA VAL A 102 -2.15 -2.42 12.72
C VAL A 102 -2.08 -1.45 13.89
N ILE A 103 -0.88 -0.98 14.20
CA ILE A 103 -0.63 0.21 15.00
C ILE A 103 -0.49 1.40 14.05
N THR A 104 -1.42 2.34 14.12
CA THR A 104 -1.31 3.61 13.39
C THR A 104 -0.65 4.65 14.31
N VAL A 105 0.59 5.03 14.00
CA VAL A 105 1.34 6.03 14.76
C VAL A 105 1.07 7.41 14.20
N LEU A 106 0.55 8.31 15.03
CA LEU A 106 0.26 9.70 14.68
C LEU A 106 1.17 10.65 15.47
N CYS A 107 1.57 11.75 14.85
CA CYS A 107 2.29 12.81 15.54
C CYS A 107 1.31 13.68 16.33
N SER A 108 1.58 13.93 17.63
CA SER A 108 0.74 14.77 18.48
C SER A 108 0.63 16.23 18.02
N VAL A 109 1.56 16.69 17.19
CA VAL A 109 1.58 18.05 16.62
C VAL A 109 0.91 18.06 15.24
N GLY A 110 1.37 17.19 14.31
CA GLY A 110 0.88 17.14 12.92
C GLY A 110 -0.48 16.46 12.78
N GLY A 111 -0.84 15.55 13.69
CA GLY A 111 -2.11 14.83 13.65
C GLY A 111 -2.29 13.95 12.44
N VAL A 112 -3.50 13.97 11.87
CA VAL A 112 -3.85 13.24 10.64
C VAL A 112 -3.36 13.99 9.42
N GLN A 113 -2.48 13.36 8.64
CA GLN A 113 -1.93 13.87 7.38
C GLN A 113 -2.47 13.07 6.18
N PRO A 114 -2.30 13.53 4.93
CA PRO A 114 -2.79 12.81 3.73
C PRO A 114 -2.29 11.39 3.63
N GLN A 115 -1.02 11.18 3.95
CA GLN A 115 -0.43 9.83 3.96
C GLN A 115 -1.12 8.93 4.99
N THR A 116 -1.52 9.48 6.14
CA THR A 116 -2.33 8.77 7.13
C THR A 116 -3.66 8.32 6.53
N GLU A 117 -4.34 9.21 5.79
CA GLU A 117 -5.61 8.88 5.14
C GLU A 117 -5.45 7.78 4.09
N THR A 118 -4.35 7.79 3.33
CA THR A 118 -4.05 6.75 2.34
C THR A 118 -3.82 5.39 2.99
N VAL A 119 -2.96 5.33 4.00
CA VAL A 119 -2.70 4.09 4.76
C VAL A 119 -3.96 3.61 5.48
N TRP A 120 -4.77 4.53 5.99
CA TRP A 120 -6.04 4.19 6.64
C TRP A 120 -7.03 3.54 5.66
N ARG A 121 -7.18 4.10 4.45
CA ARG A 121 -8.00 3.51 3.39
C ARG A 121 -7.52 2.13 2.94
N GLN A 122 -6.20 1.92 2.92
CA GLN A 122 -5.62 0.59 2.64
C GLN A 122 -6.00 -0.41 3.74
N ALA A 123 -5.89 -0.02 5.01
CA ALA A 123 -6.34 -0.86 6.12
C ALA A 123 -7.85 -1.13 6.09
N ASP A 124 -8.69 -0.17 5.66
CA ASP A 124 -10.13 -0.37 5.45
C ASP A 124 -10.42 -1.37 4.33
N ARG A 125 -9.69 -1.28 3.21
CA ARG A 125 -9.82 -2.21 2.08
C ARG A 125 -9.62 -3.66 2.51
N TYR A 126 -8.61 -3.92 3.32
CA TYR A 126 -8.31 -5.26 3.83
C TYR A 126 -9.00 -5.57 5.16
N LYS A 127 -9.85 -4.68 5.66
CA LYS A 127 -10.59 -4.81 6.94
C LYS A 127 -9.66 -5.14 8.12
N VAL A 128 -8.48 -4.53 8.17
CA VAL A 128 -7.49 -4.79 9.21
C VAL A 128 -7.86 -4.01 10.48
N PRO A 129 -8.08 -4.69 11.61
CA PRO A 129 -8.28 -4.06 12.92
C PRO A 129 -7.08 -3.19 13.31
N ARG A 130 -7.34 -2.08 13.99
CA ARG A 130 -6.28 -1.11 14.29
C ARG A 130 -6.41 -0.48 15.66
N ILE A 131 -5.26 -0.05 16.19
CA ILE A 131 -5.14 0.84 17.33
C ILE A 131 -4.35 2.08 16.91
N VAL A 132 -4.62 3.22 17.56
CA VAL A 132 -3.92 4.48 17.28
C VAL A 132 -2.98 4.79 18.43
N PHE A 133 -1.73 5.12 18.11
CA PHE A 133 -0.75 5.60 19.07
C PHE A 133 -0.34 7.04 18.76
N VAL A 134 -0.79 7.99 19.58
CA VAL A 134 -0.42 9.40 19.46
C VAL A 134 0.95 9.61 20.09
N ASN A 135 1.96 9.69 19.23
CA ASN A 135 3.36 9.77 19.56
C ASN A 135 3.86 11.23 19.66
N LYS A 136 5.05 11.41 20.19
CA LYS A 136 5.72 12.72 20.33
C LYS A 136 5.00 13.70 21.25
N MET A 137 4.39 13.19 22.32
CA MET A 137 3.74 14.03 23.34
C MET A 137 4.70 15.00 24.05
N ASP A 138 6.00 14.79 23.90
CA ASP A 138 7.09 15.62 24.40
C ASP A 138 7.41 16.85 23.54
N ARG A 139 6.86 16.95 22.33
CA ARG A 139 7.15 18.05 21.40
C ARG A 139 6.31 19.28 21.70
N THR A 140 6.91 20.46 21.46
CA THR A 140 6.21 21.75 21.50
C THR A 140 5.03 21.74 20.53
N GLY A 141 3.84 22.13 20.99
CA GLY A 141 2.58 22.08 20.24
C GLY A 141 1.87 20.73 20.29
N ALA A 142 2.34 19.79 21.13
CA ALA A 142 1.69 18.48 21.28
C ALA A 142 0.27 18.61 21.87
N ASN A 143 -0.72 18.05 21.17
CA ASN A 143 -2.11 18.09 21.59
C ASN A 143 -2.85 16.78 21.23
N PHE A 144 -3.03 15.92 22.22
CA PHE A 144 -3.73 14.64 22.08
C PHE A 144 -5.19 14.82 21.66
N TYR A 145 -5.90 15.75 22.25
CA TYR A 145 -7.34 15.96 22.02
C TYR A 145 -7.64 16.46 20.62
N LYS A 146 -6.80 17.34 20.08
CA LYS A 146 -6.86 17.76 18.70
C LYS A 146 -6.70 16.57 17.73
N VAL A 147 -5.74 15.70 17.98
CA VAL A 147 -5.52 14.51 17.15
C VAL A 147 -6.70 13.56 17.26
N TYR A 148 -7.27 13.39 18.46
CA TYR A 148 -8.49 12.60 18.67
C TYR A 148 -9.66 13.09 17.80
N GLU A 149 -9.94 14.41 17.81
CA GLU A 149 -10.99 14.98 16.95
C GLU A 149 -10.67 14.77 15.45
N GLN A 150 -9.43 14.96 15.03
CA GLN A 150 -9.04 14.73 13.63
C GLN A 150 -9.23 13.28 13.18
N VAL A 151 -8.96 12.30 14.04
CA VAL A 151 -9.19 10.88 13.73
C VAL A 151 -10.67 10.61 13.53
N ARG A 152 -11.54 11.21 14.34
CA ARG A 152 -12.99 11.09 14.19
C ARG A 152 -13.52 11.78 12.93
N ASP A 153 -13.09 13.01 12.69
CA ASP A 153 -13.64 13.85 11.62
C ASP A 153 -13.09 13.48 10.24
N ARG A 154 -11.76 13.34 10.12
CA ARG A 154 -11.10 13.11 8.83
C ARG A 154 -11.08 11.62 8.43
N LEU A 155 -10.84 10.72 9.40
CA LEU A 155 -10.82 9.29 9.15
C LEU A 155 -12.17 8.62 9.38
N ARG A 156 -13.17 9.35 9.89
CA ARG A 156 -14.52 8.86 10.20
C ARG A 156 -14.49 7.60 11.09
N ALA A 157 -13.50 7.51 11.95
CA ALA A 157 -13.30 6.38 12.82
C ALA A 157 -14.02 6.60 14.17
N ASN A 158 -14.60 5.53 14.70
CA ASN A 158 -15.08 5.52 16.08
C ASN A 158 -13.88 5.34 17.03
N ALA A 159 -13.05 6.39 17.10
CA ALA A 159 -11.89 6.42 17.95
C ALA A 159 -12.29 6.62 19.42
N ILE A 160 -11.77 5.78 20.30
CA ILE A 160 -12.05 5.80 21.75
C ILE A 160 -10.74 5.89 22.49
N PRO A 161 -10.44 6.99 23.18
CA PRO A 161 -9.30 7.08 24.08
C PRO A 161 -9.41 6.03 25.17
N ILE A 162 -8.38 5.20 25.31
CA ILE A 162 -8.20 4.27 26.43
C ILE A 162 -7.10 4.74 27.37
N GLN A 163 -6.38 5.80 26.97
CA GLN A 163 -5.37 6.48 27.75
C GLN A 163 -5.49 7.99 27.55
N LEU A 164 -5.17 8.76 28.58
CA LEU A 164 -5.03 10.22 28.52
C LEU A 164 -3.63 10.63 28.94
N PRO A 165 -3.01 11.63 28.30
CA PRO A 165 -1.68 12.10 28.71
C PRO A 165 -1.72 12.88 30.00
N ILE A 166 -0.71 12.69 30.85
CA ILE A 166 -0.44 13.52 32.05
C ILE A 166 0.59 14.56 31.65
N GLY A 167 0.13 15.79 31.45
CA GLY A 167 0.94 16.86 30.89
C GLY A 167 1.15 16.74 29.37
N SER A 168 1.88 17.71 28.82
CA SER A 168 2.28 17.74 27.40
C SER A 168 3.60 18.48 27.25
N GLU A 169 4.25 18.35 26.10
CA GLU A 169 5.54 18.97 25.81
C GLU A 169 6.62 18.58 26.86
N SER A 170 7.34 19.58 27.43
CA SER A 170 8.33 19.34 28.49
C SER A 170 7.75 18.74 29.76
N ASP A 171 6.46 18.95 30.00
CA ASP A 171 5.76 18.51 31.21
C ASP A 171 5.02 17.17 31.01
N PHE A 172 5.27 16.48 29.90
CA PHE A 172 4.74 15.13 29.68
C PHE A 172 5.39 14.13 30.64
N LEU A 173 4.68 13.75 31.68
CA LEU A 173 5.18 12.88 32.77
C LEU A 173 4.81 11.41 32.55
N GLY A 174 3.65 11.14 31.97
CA GLY A 174 3.10 9.80 31.86
C GLY A 174 1.69 9.81 31.28
N LEU A 175 0.89 8.85 31.66
CA LEU A 175 -0.48 8.70 31.16
C LEU A 175 -1.42 8.09 32.18
N VAL A 176 -2.72 8.32 32.03
CA VAL A 176 -3.79 7.66 32.76
C VAL A 176 -4.40 6.57 31.91
N ASP A 177 -4.46 5.35 32.41
CA ASP A 177 -5.18 4.23 31.83
C ASP A 177 -6.66 4.31 32.24
N LEU A 178 -7.53 4.52 31.29
CA LEU A 178 -8.97 4.65 31.50
C LEU A 178 -9.67 3.31 31.77
N VAL A 179 -9.05 2.18 31.42
CA VAL A 179 -9.60 0.85 31.69
C VAL A 179 -9.38 0.48 33.16
N LYS A 180 -8.19 0.71 33.65
CA LYS A 180 -7.80 0.42 35.07
C LYS A 180 -8.07 1.56 36.04
N MET A 181 -8.28 2.79 35.54
CA MET A 181 -8.38 4.00 36.30
C MET A 181 -7.13 4.25 37.21
N ARG A 182 -5.96 4.08 36.56
CA ARG A 182 -4.65 4.27 37.23
C ARG A 182 -3.75 5.18 36.39
N ALA A 183 -2.90 5.93 37.05
CA ALA A 183 -1.87 6.75 36.42
C ALA A 183 -0.53 6.02 36.38
N TYR A 184 0.16 6.14 35.30
CA TYR A 184 1.50 5.58 35.07
C TYR A 184 2.50 6.70 34.84
N ILE A 185 3.38 6.92 35.84
CA ILE A 185 4.39 7.98 35.83
C ILE A 185 5.77 7.37 35.58
N TYR A 186 6.45 7.90 34.58
CA TYR A 186 7.81 7.45 34.18
C TYR A 186 8.85 8.26 34.98
N THR A 187 9.69 7.60 35.78
CA THR A 187 10.62 8.23 36.70
C THR A 187 12.07 8.23 36.22
N ASN A 188 12.39 7.47 35.17
CA ASN A 188 13.73 7.46 34.57
C ASN A 188 13.68 7.68 33.04
N ASP A 189 14.83 8.09 32.46
CA ASP A 189 14.95 8.39 31.03
C ASP A 189 14.87 7.14 30.13
N GLN A 190 15.13 5.96 30.67
CA GLN A 190 15.03 4.70 29.93
C GLN A 190 13.60 4.13 29.91
N GLY A 191 12.65 4.75 30.63
CA GLY A 191 11.28 4.28 30.70
C GLY A 191 11.09 2.92 31.36
N THR A 192 12.08 2.43 32.09
CA THR A 192 12.05 1.12 32.78
C THR A 192 11.49 1.18 34.19
N ASP A 193 11.47 2.36 34.79
CA ASP A 193 10.92 2.60 36.14
C ASP A 193 9.60 3.35 35.98
N ILE A 194 8.50 2.62 36.18
CA ILE A 194 7.13 3.12 36.03
C ILE A 194 6.43 3.01 37.36
N LYS A 195 5.97 4.12 37.88
CA LYS A 195 5.14 4.16 39.09
C LYS A 195 3.67 4.14 38.72
N GLU A 196 2.95 3.21 39.29
CA GLU A 196 1.49 3.15 39.24
C GLU A 196 0.91 3.91 40.45
N GLU A 197 0.13 4.94 40.17
CA GLU A 197 -0.45 5.84 41.15
C GLU A 197 -1.95 6.04 40.91
N ASP A 198 -2.63 6.68 41.82
CA ASP A 198 -4.02 7.10 41.62
C ASP A 198 -4.09 8.24 40.61
N VAL A 199 -5.25 8.39 39.97
CA VAL A 199 -5.50 9.47 39.02
C VAL A 199 -5.22 10.82 39.65
N PRO A 200 -4.42 11.71 39.04
CA PRO A 200 -4.15 13.05 39.59
C PRO A 200 -5.44 13.83 39.85
N ALA A 201 -5.48 14.54 40.98
CA ALA A 201 -6.69 15.23 41.41
C ALA A 201 -7.20 16.30 40.44
N ASP A 202 -6.30 16.95 39.72
CA ASP A 202 -6.57 17.94 38.66
C ASP A 202 -7.07 17.32 37.34
N MET A 203 -6.95 16.02 37.17
CA MET A 203 -7.42 15.30 35.98
C MET A 203 -8.71 14.50 36.20
N GLN A 204 -9.21 14.40 37.43
CA GLN A 204 -10.35 13.53 37.76
C GLN A 204 -11.59 13.80 36.91
N GLU A 205 -11.99 15.06 36.78
CA GLU A 205 -13.17 15.43 35.96
C GLU A 205 -13.00 15.03 34.49
N LEU A 206 -11.83 15.30 33.92
CA LEU A 206 -11.52 14.94 32.52
C LEU A 206 -11.46 13.43 32.34
N VAL A 207 -10.85 12.72 33.28
CA VAL A 207 -10.75 11.25 33.25
C VAL A 207 -12.14 10.62 33.35
N GLU A 208 -13.02 11.12 34.21
CA GLU A 208 -14.39 10.65 34.32
C GLU A 208 -15.19 10.89 33.04
N GLU A 209 -15.04 12.05 32.40
CA GLU A 209 -15.66 12.35 31.09
C GLU A 209 -15.27 11.30 30.04
N TYR A 210 -13.96 11.07 29.87
CA TYR A 210 -13.48 10.12 28.85
C TYR A 210 -13.73 8.67 29.24
N ARG A 211 -13.74 8.35 30.54
CA ARG A 211 -14.16 7.05 31.05
C ARG A 211 -15.61 6.75 30.68
N THR A 212 -16.50 7.73 30.83
CA THR A 212 -17.92 7.60 30.44
C THR A 212 -18.05 7.29 28.95
N LYS A 213 -17.35 8.05 28.08
CA LYS A 213 -17.31 7.78 26.63
C LYS A 213 -16.82 6.37 26.31
N LEU A 214 -15.81 5.89 27.04
CA LEU A 214 -15.29 4.52 26.89
C LEU A 214 -16.36 3.49 27.28
N ILE A 215 -17.02 3.66 28.41
CA ILE A 215 -18.05 2.75 28.91
C ILE A 215 -19.25 2.70 27.94
N GLU A 216 -19.70 3.85 27.44
CA GLU A 216 -20.76 3.92 26.43
C GLU A 216 -20.40 3.14 25.17
N ALA A 217 -19.19 3.36 24.62
CA ALA A 217 -18.73 2.68 23.42
C ALA A 217 -18.60 1.15 23.59
N VAL A 218 -18.14 0.68 24.76
CA VAL A 218 -18.05 -0.77 25.00
C VAL A 218 -19.41 -1.38 25.31
N ALA A 219 -20.32 -0.67 25.95
CA ALA A 219 -21.67 -1.13 26.20
C ALA A 219 -22.43 -1.40 24.88
N GLU A 220 -22.22 -0.57 23.86
CA GLU A 220 -22.81 -0.75 22.53
C GLU A 220 -22.38 -2.04 21.81
N THR A 221 -21.31 -2.71 22.23
CA THR A 221 -20.81 -3.93 21.60
C THR A 221 -21.53 -5.20 22.02
N ASP A 222 -22.35 -5.14 23.09
CA ASP A 222 -22.97 -6.33 23.70
C ASP A 222 -24.24 -5.95 24.45
N ASP A 223 -25.34 -6.69 24.19
CA ASP A 223 -26.65 -6.41 24.78
C ASP A 223 -26.67 -6.56 26.32
N ASP A 224 -25.89 -7.48 26.87
CA ASP A 224 -25.79 -7.68 28.32
C ASP A 224 -25.06 -6.50 29.00
N LEU A 225 -24.00 -6.00 28.36
CA LEU A 225 -23.27 -4.82 28.84
C LEU A 225 -24.12 -3.55 28.71
N MET A 226 -24.90 -3.45 27.65
CA MET A 226 -25.85 -2.35 27.47
C MET A 226 -26.91 -2.35 28.57
N THR A 227 -27.44 -3.52 28.92
CA THR A 227 -28.41 -3.67 30.02
C THR A 227 -27.82 -3.23 31.36
N LYS A 228 -26.62 -3.70 31.70
CA LYS A 228 -25.89 -3.29 32.92
C LYS A 228 -25.68 -1.77 32.97
N TYR A 229 -25.26 -1.17 31.85
CA TYR A 229 -25.05 0.26 31.76
C TYR A 229 -26.34 1.04 32.06
N PHE A 230 -27.48 0.64 31.49
CA PHE A 230 -28.78 1.29 31.73
C PHE A 230 -29.30 1.07 33.15
N GLU A 231 -28.96 -0.06 33.77
CA GLU A 231 -29.30 -0.33 35.19
C GLU A 231 -28.41 0.40 36.16
N GLY A 232 -27.36 1.08 35.68
CA GLY A 232 -26.41 1.82 36.49
C GLY A 232 -25.38 0.95 37.20
N GLU A 233 -25.20 -0.27 36.75
CA GLU A 233 -24.17 -1.19 37.24
C GLU A 233 -22.80 -0.83 36.67
N GLU A 234 -21.75 -0.90 37.50
CA GLU A 234 -20.37 -0.70 37.01
C GLU A 234 -19.89 -1.90 36.21
N LEU A 235 -19.29 -1.65 35.06
CA LEU A 235 -18.61 -2.66 34.27
C LEU A 235 -17.24 -2.97 34.88
N THR A 236 -16.91 -4.23 35.01
CA THR A 236 -15.60 -4.69 35.47
C THR A 236 -14.50 -4.42 34.43
N GLU A 237 -13.25 -4.36 34.85
CA GLU A 237 -12.10 -4.21 33.97
C GLU A 237 -12.05 -5.31 32.90
N GLU A 238 -12.38 -6.56 33.28
CA GLU A 238 -12.39 -7.71 32.34
C GLU A 238 -13.49 -7.58 31.29
N GLU A 239 -14.69 -7.14 31.67
CA GLU A 239 -15.79 -6.88 30.74
C GLU A 239 -15.43 -5.78 29.76
N ILE A 240 -14.86 -4.68 30.22
CA ILE A 240 -14.41 -3.57 29.38
C ILE A 240 -13.32 -4.04 28.42
N ARG A 241 -12.32 -4.79 28.89
CA ARG A 241 -11.23 -5.30 28.08
C ARG A 241 -11.73 -6.26 27.00
N THR A 242 -12.63 -7.16 27.35
CA THR A 242 -13.25 -8.12 26.41
C THR A 242 -14.09 -7.41 25.36
N ALA A 243 -14.89 -6.42 25.74
CA ALA A 243 -15.70 -5.62 24.82
C ALA A 243 -14.87 -4.75 23.90
N LEU A 244 -13.82 -4.09 24.41
CA LEU A 244 -12.85 -3.36 23.59
C LEU A 244 -12.20 -4.26 22.54
N ARG A 245 -11.75 -5.45 22.95
CA ARG A 245 -11.18 -6.43 22.00
C ARG A 245 -12.20 -6.81 20.93
N LYS A 246 -13.42 -7.16 21.32
CA LYS A 246 -14.51 -7.50 20.39
C LYS A 246 -14.81 -6.38 19.40
N GLY A 247 -14.94 -5.13 19.89
CA GLY A 247 -15.17 -3.94 19.08
C GLY A 247 -13.99 -3.61 18.16
N THR A 248 -12.74 -3.80 18.62
CA THR A 248 -11.53 -3.57 17.82
C THR A 248 -11.42 -4.58 16.69
N ILE A 249 -11.64 -5.87 16.97
CA ILE A 249 -11.60 -6.94 15.96
C ILE A 249 -12.72 -6.75 14.93
N ALA A 250 -13.91 -6.34 15.37
CA ALA A 250 -15.02 -6.03 14.47
C ALA A 250 -14.83 -4.73 13.66
N GLY A 251 -13.83 -3.92 14.01
CA GLY A 251 -13.58 -2.61 13.38
C GLY A 251 -14.59 -1.52 13.77
N THR A 252 -15.43 -1.76 14.79
CA THR A 252 -16.43 -0.80 15.29
C THR A 252 -15.86 0.19 16.30
N ILE A 253 -14.76 -0.17 16.96
CA ILE A 253 -14.02 0.68 17.91
C ILE A 253 -12.55 0.73 17.47
N VAL A 254 -11.95 1.92 17.58
CA VAL A 254 -10.52 2.13 17.39
C VAL A 254 -9.91 2.67 18.69
N PRO A 255 -9.23 1.83 19.49
CA PRO A 255 -8.59 2.29 20.72
C PRO A 255 -7.50 3.31 20.44
N MET A 256 -7.48 4.41 21.19
CA MET A 256 -6.45 5.45 21.13
C MET A 256 -5.59 5.48 22.39
N LEU A 257 -4.28 5.48 22.16
CA LEU A 257 -3.23 5.54 23.17
C LEU A 257 -2.34 6.78 22.93
N CYS A 258 -1.55 7.12 23.92
CA CYS A 258 -0.60 8.23 23.81
C CYS A 258 0.77 7.88 24.39
N GLY A 259 1.79 8.60 23.97
CA GLY A 259 3.15 8.44 24.47
C GLY A 259 4.19 9.28 23.76
N SER A 260 5.44 9.02 24.12
CA SER A 260 6.62 9.52 23.43
C SER A 260 7.64 8.41 23.31
N ALA A 261 7.75 7.83 22.10
CA ALA A 261 8.76 6.79 21.85
C ALA A 261 10.18 7.33 22.07
N PHE A 262 10.46 8.57 21.67
CA PHE A 262 11.76 9.20 21.86
C PHE A 262 12.12 9.37 23.34
N LYS A 263 11.16 9.72 24.19
CA LYS A 263 11.32 9.84 25.66
C LYS A 263 11.08 8.54 26.41
N ASN A 264 10.91 7.42 25.69
CA ASN A 264 10.72 6.09 26.29
C ASN A 264 9.48 5.99 27.19
N LYS A 265 8.38 6.67 26.84
CA LYS A 265 7.14 6.71 27.64
C LYS A 265 5.94 6.18 26.84
N GLY A 266 5.19 5.23 27.41
CA GLY A 266 3.96 4.68 26.83
C GLY A 266 4.12 3.44 25.97
N VAL A 267 5.33 3.02 25.60
CA VAL A 267 5.54 1.92 24.64
C VAL A 267 5.23 0.55 25.24
N GLN A 268 5.52 0.31 26.52
CA GLN A 268 5.16 -0.94 27.19
C GLN A 268 3.64 -1.13 27.25
N LEU A 269 2.91 -0.05 27.54
CA LEU A 269 1.44 -0.07 27.56
C LEU A 269 0.84 -0.19 26.15
N LEU A 270 1.56 0.29 25.12
CA LEU A 270 1.21 0.00 23.73
C LEU A 270 1.35 -1.49 23.41
N LEU A 271 2.43 -2.15 23.87
CA LEU A 271 2.62 -3.60 23.72
C LEU A 271 1.53 -4.39 24.48
N ASP A 272 1.13 -3.94 25.66
CA ASP A 272 0.00 -4.52 26.38
C ASP A 272 -1.30 -4.41 25.58
N ALA A 273 -1.57 -3.24 24.99
CA ALA A 273 -2.74 -3.03 24.14
C ALA A 273 -2.72 -3.90 22.87
N VAL A 274 -1.57 -4.14 22.27
CA VAL A 274 -1.42 -5.09 21.15
C VAL A 274 -1.86 -6.49 21.56
N VAL A 275 -1.41 -6.98 22.70
CA VAL A 275 -1.78 -8.29 23.23
C VAL A 275 -3.26 -8.37 23.56
N ASP A 276 -3.78 -7.32 24.23
CA ASP A 276 -5.13 -7.33 24.79
C ASP A 276 -6.21 -7.07 23.71
N TYR A 277 -5.96 -6.21 22.72
CA TYR A 277 -7.00 -5.72 21.81
C TYR A 277 -6.85 -6.14 20.34
N LEU A 278 -5.62 -6.36 19.83
CA LEU A 278 -5.45 -6.80 18.46
C LEU A 278 -5.69 -8.31 18.29
N PRO A 279 -6.21 -8.76 17.14
CA PRO A 279 -6.58 -10.13 16.93
C PRO A 279 -5.38 -11.08 16.86
N ALA A 280 -5.63 -12.34 17.20
CA ALA A 280 -4.83 -13.48 16.80
C ALA A 280 -5.32 -14.03 15.44
N PRO A 281 -4.54 -14.87 14.75
CA PRO A 281 -4.97 -15.44 13.47
C PRO A 281 -6.35 -16.16 13.49
N PRO A 282 -6.78 -16.83 14.57
CA PRO A 282 -8.14 -17.41 14.62
C PRO A 282 -9.26 -16.40 14.80
N ASP A 283 -8.94 -15.17 15.26
CA ASP A 283 -9.97 -14.14 15.53
C ASP A 283 -10.37 -13.39 14.24
N VAL A 284 -9.55 -13.46 13.19
CA VAL A 284 -9.86 -12.84 11.91
C VAL A 284 -10.70 -13.78 11.04
N PRO A 285 -11.53 -13.25 10.13
CA PRO A 285 -12.31 -14.09 9.22
C PRO A 285 -11.42 -15.04 8.42
N ALA A 286 -11.94 -16.24 8.11
CA ALA A 286 -11.27 -17.19 7.25
C ALA A 286 -10.91 -16.54 5.90
N ILE A 287 -9.71 -16.84 5.40
CA ILE A 287 -9.30 -16.31 4.12
C ILE A 287 -10.06 -16.98 2.98
N GLN A 288 -10.55 -16.16 2.06
CA GLN A 288 -11.22 -16.65 0.86
C GLN A 288 -10.22 -16.89 -0.28
N GLY A 289 -10.48 -17.93 -1.04
CA GLY A 289 -9.73 -18.24 -2.25
C GLY A 289 -10.62 -18.88 -3.29
N THR A 290 -10.11 -18.96 -4.51
CA THR A 290 -10.83 -19.53 -5.66
C THR A 290 -10.19 -20.86 -6.05
N LEU A 291 -11.01 -21.89 -6.19
CA LEU A 291 -10.59 -23.18 -6.73
C LEU A 291 -10.40 -23.10 -8.25
N PRO A 292 -9.67 -24.03 -8.87
CA PRO A 292 -9.50 -24.08 -10.33
C PRO A 292 -10.81 -24.16 -11.13
N ASN A 293 -11.90 -24.63 -10.51
CA ASN A 293 -13.24 -24.68 -11.13
C ASN A 293 -14.04 -23.37 -10.99
N GLY A 294 -13.45 -22.33 -10.34
CA GLY A 294 -14.06 -21.01 -10.12
C GLY A 294 -14.92 -20.91 -8.84
N GLU A 295 -15.04 -21.96 -8.06
CA GLU A 295 -15.77 -21.92 -6.78
C GLU A 295 -14.94 -21.23 -5.69
N THR A 296 -15.59 -20.44 -4.85
CA THR A 296 -14.97 -19.81 -3.68
C THR A 296 -14.92 -20.81 -2.52
N VAL A 297 -13.77 -20.88 -1.86
CA VAL A 297 -13.55 -21.71 -0.67
C VAL A 297 -12.90 -20.86 0.42
N GLU A 298 -13.21 -21.19 1.67
CA GLU A 298 -12.58 -20.59 2.85
C GLU A 298 -11.47 -21.49 3.39
N ARG A 299 -10.44 -20.87 3.95
CA ARG A 299 -9.36 -21.52 4.70
C ARG A 299 -9.23 -20.87 6.06
N HIS A 300 -9.30 -21.69 7.09
CA HIS A 300 -9.17 -21.24 8.49
C HIS A 300 -7.72 -21.37 8.95
N ALA A 301 -7.37 -20.59 9.95
CA ALA A 301 -6.05 -20.68 10.57
C ALA A 301 -5.96 -21.96 11.44
N ASP A 302 -5.78 -23.10 10.77
CA ASP A 302 -5.64 -24.43 11.37
C ASP A 302 -4.52 -25.22 10.69
N ASP A 303 -3.62 -25.78 11.49
CA ASP A 303 -2.49 -26.61 11.02
C ASP A 303 -2.94 -27.89 10.31
N ASN A 304 -4.19 -28.36 10.56
CA ASN A 304 -4.75 -29.58 9.97
C ASN A 304 -5.46 -29.36 8.64
N GLU A 305 -5.73 -28.11 8.27
CA GLU A 305 -6.28 -27.79 6.95
C GLU A 305 -5.21 -27.95 5.85
N PRO A 306 -5.63 -28.09 4.57
CA PRO A 306 -4.69 -28.06 3.45
C PRO A 306 -3.87 -26.76 3.42
N LEU A 307 -2.61 -26.86 3.00
CA LEU A 307 -1.72 -25.72 2.91
C LEU A 307 -2.28 -24.63 1.98
N ALA A 308 -2.35 -23.42 2.49
CA ALA A 308 -2.53 -22.20 1.72
C ALA A 308 -1.62 -21.10 2.28
N ALA A 309 -0.66 -20.65 1.48
CA ALA A 309 0.27 -19.61 1.85
C ALA A 309 0.40 -18.57 0.71
N LEU A 310 0.51 -17.31 1.09
CA LEU A 310 0.68 -16.19 0.15
C LEU A 310 2.14 -15.73 0.16
N ALA A 311 2.76 -15.69 -1.02
CA ALA A 311 4.04 -15.03 -1.23
C ALA A 311 3.80 -13.53 -1.35
N PHE A 312 4.14 -12.75 -0.33
CA PHE A 312 3.80 -11.33 -0.29
C PHE A 312 4.97 -10.39 -0.57
N LYS A 313 6.22 -10.89 -0.46
CA LYS A 313 7.42 -10.11 -0.74
C LYS A 313 8.54 -10.99 -1.24
N ILE A 314 9.32 -10.47 -2.17
CA ILE A 314 10.53 -11.10 -2.67
C ILE A 314 11.70 -10.17 -2.42
N MET A 315 12.84 -10.74 -2.08
CA MET A 315 14.07 -10.02 -1.84
C MET A 315 15.24 -10.78 -2.47
N ALA A 316 16.07 -10.09 -3.25
CA ALA A 316 17.34 -10.63 -3.70
C ALA A 316 18.30 -10.74 -2.50
N ASP A 317 19.03 -11.84 -2.45
CA ASP A 317 19.96 -12.14 -1.39
C ASP A 317 21.25 -12.71 -2.01
N PRO A 318 22.43 -12.44 -1.47
CA PRO A 318 23.68 -13.02 -1.97
C PRO A 318 23.69 -14.56 -2.03
N TYR A 319 22.86 -15.20 -1.21
CA TYR A 319 22.72 -16.67 -1.15
C TYR A 319 21.53 -17.21 -1.93
N GLY A 320 20.82 -16.35 -2.68
CA GLY A 320 19.66 -16.70 -3.47
C GLY A 320 18.46 -15.79 -3.20
N ARG A 321 17.33 -16.17 -3.75
CA ARG A 321 16.08 -15.43 -3.66
C ARG A 321 15.33 -15.81 -2.39
N LEU A 322 14.97 -14.81 -1.58
CA LEU A 322 14.19 -14.95 -0.37
C LEU A 322 12.74 -14.59 -0.69
N THR A 323 11.82 -15.55 -0.53
CA THR A 323 10.39 -15.33 -0.75
C THR A 323 9.68 -15.32 0.60
N PHE A 324 9.21 -14.16 1.03
CA PHE A 324 8.44 -14.01 2.26
C PHE A 324 7.03 -14.54 2.06
N VAL A 325 6.59 -15.35 3.01
CA VAL A 325 5.30 -16.02 2.96
C VAL A 325 4.51 -15.83 4.25
N ARG A 326 3.20 -15.67 4.11
CA ARG A 326 2.22 -15.83 5.18
C ARG A 326 1.52 -17.16 4.99
N VAL A 327 1.59 -18.03 5.98
CA VAL A 327 0.83 -19.29 5.99
C VAL A 327 -0.54 -19.00 6.61
N TYR A 328 -1.60 -19.18 5.83
CA TYR A 328 -2.98 -19.00 6.30
C TYR A 328 -3.59 -20.29 6.85
N SER A 329 -3.31 -21.43 6.22
CA SER A 329 -3.73 -22.75 6.68
C SER A 329 -2.68 -23.80 6.41
N GLY A 330 -2.72 -24.89 7.15
CA GLY A 330 -1.81 -26.02 6.98
C GLY A 330 -0.39 -25.75 7.46
N VAL A 331 0.54 -26.53 6.95
CA VAL A 331 1.96 -26.49 7.36
C VAL A 331 2.88 -26.52 6.13
N LEU A 332 3.71 -25.50 5.99
CA LEU A 332 4.78 -25.43 5.00
C LEU A 332 6.04 -26.04 5.58
N LYS A 333 6.61 -27.08 4.93
CA LYS A 333 7.75 -27.85 5.45
C LYS A 333 9.00 -27.66 4.60
N LYS A 334 10.16 -27.58 5.25
CA LYS A 334 11.47 -27.63 4.62
C LYS A 334 11.66 -28.94 3.85
N GLY A 335 12.18 -28.83 2.64
CA GLY A 335 12.43 -30.00 1.77
C GLY A 335 11.19 -30.51 1.02
N SER A 336 9.98 -30.03 1.35
CA SER A 336 8.75 -30.43 0.67
C SER A 336 8.60 -29.80 -0.72
N TYR A 337 7.69 -30.37 -1.49
CA TYR A 337 7.18 -29.77 -2.72
C TYR A 337 5.86 -29.07 -2.46
N VAL A 338 5.69 -27.94 -3.10
CA VAL A 338 4.46 -27.14 -3.09
C VAL A 338 4.02 -26.84 -4.52
N LEU A 339 2.73 -26.64 -4.71
CA LEU A 339 2.19 -26.11 -5.96
C LEU A 339 2.06 -24.59 -5.88
N ASN A 340 2.71 -23.87 -6.77
CA ASN A 340 2.35 -22.50 -7.06
C ASN A 340 1.05 -22.54 -7.87
N ALA A 341 -0.08 -22.33 -7.19
CA ALA A 341 -1.41 -22.47 -7.78
C ALA A 341 -1.70 -21.40 -8.82
N THR A 342 -1.14 -20.19 -8.65
CA THR A 342 -1.30 -19.07 -9.58
C THR A 342 -0.70 -19.38 -10.95
N LYS A 343 0.46 -20.04 -10.98
CA LYS A 343 1.19 -20.39 -12.20
C LYS A 343 1.07 -21.85 -12.61
N ASN A 344 0.41 -22.67 -11.80
CA ASN A 344 0.30 -24.12 -11.94
C ASN A 344 1.68 -24.80 -12.10
N LYS A 345 2.64 -24.40 -11.27
CA LYS A 345 4.01 -24.94 -11.27
C LYS A 345 4.37 -25.53 -9.93
N LYS A 346 5.02 -26.71 -9.95
CA LYS A 346 5.52 -27.39 -8.76
C LYS A 346 6.92 -26.90 -8.42
N GLU A 347 7.13 -26.47 -7.17
CA GLU A 347 8.40 -25.95 -6.69
C GLU A 347 8.83 -26.64 -5.39
N ARG A 348 10.12 -26.60 -5.08
CA ARG A 348 10.68 -27.22 -3.88
C ARG A 348 11.15 -26.19 -2.89
N ILE A 349 10.72 -26.31 -1.64
CA ILE A 349 11.21 -25.53 -0.51
C ILE A 349 12.57 -26.08 -0.09
N SER A 350 13.65 -25.35 -0.30
CA SER A 350 14.99 -25.78 0.14
C SER A 350 15.27 -25.46 1.60
N ARG A 351 14.93 -24.26 2.04
CA ARG A 351 15.08 -23.78 3.43
C ARG A 351 13.89 -22.92 3.80
N LEU A 352 13.61 -22.88 5.10
CA LEU A 352 12.66 -21.95 5.72
C LEU A 352 13.39 -21.18 6.81
N VAL A 353 13.17 -19.87 6.88
CA VAL A 353 13.77 -18.99 7.88
C VAL A 353 12.72 -18.06 8.48
N VAL A 354 12.93 -17.73 9.75
CA VAL A 354 12.22 -16.65 10.45
C VAL A 354 13.24 -15.57 10.77
N LEU A 355 12.85 -14.30 10.63
CA LEU A 355 13.70 -13.16 10.97
C LEU A 355 13.49 -12.76 12.42
N LYS A 356 14.60 -12.62 13.15
CA LYS A 356 14.63 -12.12 14.51
C LYS A 356 15.69 -11.02 14.60
N ALA A 357 15.24 -9.78 14.57
CA ALA A 357 16.09 -8.61 14.31
C ALA A 357 16.86 -8.78 12.98
N ASP A 358 18.19 -8.75 13.01
CA ASP A 358 19.08 -8.96 11.86
C ASP A 358 19.47 -10.45 11.65
N GLU A 359 19.06 -11.33 12.54
CA GLU A 359 19.38 -12.75 12.47
C GLU A 359 18.35 -13.56 11.68
N ARG A 360 18.82 -14.48 10.86
CA ARG A 360 18.02 -15.48 10.15
C ARG A 360 18.07 -16.81 10.87
N ILE A 361 16.96 -17.22 11.42
CA ILE A 361 16.85 -18.48 12.15
C ILE A 361 16.23 -19.53 11.25
N ASP A 362 16.97 -20.61 10.99
CA ASP A 362 16.46 -21.77 10.25
C ASP A 362 15.36 -22.47 11.04
N VAL A 363 14.26 -22.75 10.36
CA VAL A 363 13.15 -23.54 10.90
C VAL A 363 12.81 -24.70 9.98
N ASP A 364 12.27 -25.78 10.54
CA ASP A 364 11.90 -26.95 9.76
C ASP A 364 10.50 -26.82 9.14
N GLU A 365 9.64 -25.98 9.73
CA GLU A 365 8.28 -25.77 9.27
C GLU A 365 7.75 -24.36 9.64
N LEU A 366 6.85 -23.85 8.82
CA LEU A 366 5.99 -22.70 9.11
C LEU A 366 4.54 -23.18 9.14
N ARG A 367 3.79 -22.77 10.14
CA ARG A 367 2.43 -23.24 10.41
C ARG A 367 1.39 -22.16 10.14
N ALA A 368 0.13 -22.53 10.16
CA ALA A 368 -0.98 -21.58 10.04
C ALA A 368 -0.77 -20.39 10.98
N GLY A 369 -0.89 -19.16 10.48
CA GLY A 369 -0.64 -17.93 11.23
C GLY A 369 0.81 -17.45 11.22
N ASP A 370 1.78 -18.24 10.79
CA ASP A 370 3.18 -17.84 10.81
C ASP A 370 3.55 -16.95 9.61
N LEU A 371 4.50 -16.04 9.87
CA LEU A 371 5.25 -15.27 8.89
C LEU A 371 6.66 -15.78 8.82
N GLY A 372 7.19 -16.01 7.64
CA GLY A 372 8.56 -16.43 7.43
C GLY A 372 9.01 -16.26 6.00
N ALA A 373 10.19 -16.80 5.66
CA ALA A 373 10.69 -16.75 4.31
C ALA A 373 11.15 -18.13 3.83
N ALA A 374 10.88 -18.41 2.56
CA ALA A 374 11.27 -19.64 1.88
C ALA A 374 12.38 -19.36 0.86
N LEU A 375 13.36 -20.27 0.79
CA LEU A 375 14.38 -20.29 -0.23
C LEU A 375 14.17 -21.50 -1.15
N GLY A 376 14.59 -21.37 -2.40
CA GLY A 376 14.49 -22.43 -3.40
C GLY A 376 13.34 -22.25 -4.40
N LEU A 377 12.45 -21.31 -4.16
CA LEU A 377 11.38 -20.93 -5.08
C LEU A 377 11.97 -20.09 -6.22
N LYS A 378 11.81 -20.57 -7.46
CA LYS A 378 12.39 -19.93 -8.66
C LYS A 378 11.35 -19.16 -9.47
N GLU A 379 10.15 -19.70 -9.53
CA GLU A 379 9.06 -19.18 -10.37
C GLU A 379 8.06 -18.32 -9.60
N THR A 380 8.02 -18.47 -8.27
CA THR A 380 7.08 -17.76 -7.41
C THR A 380 7.38 -16.27 -7.40
N LEU A 381 6.36 -15.43 -7.63
CA LEU A 381 6.41 -13.97 -7.57
C LEU A 381 5.53 -13.45 -6.42
N THR A 382 5.66 -12.15 -6.15
CA THR A 382 4.81 -11.45 -5.19
C THR A 382 3.34 -11.56 -5.62
N GLY A 383 2.47 -12.02 -4.71
CA GLY A 383 1.06 -12.27 -4.96
C GLY A 383 0.72 -13.71 -5.32
N ASP A 384 1.71 -14.57 -5.58
CA ASP A 384 1.46 -15.98 -5.89
C ASP A 384 1.03 -16.77 -4.65
N THR A 385 0.18 -17.77 -4.85
CA THR A 385 -0.29 -18.67 -3.80
C THR A 385 0.42 -20.01 -3.86
N LEU A 386 0.93 -20.45 -2.72
CA LEU A 386 1.55 -21.77 -2.53
C LEU A 386 0.58 -22.69 -1.80
N THR A 387 0.34 -23.88 -2.36
CA THR A 387 -0.66 -24.84 -1.85
C THR A 387 -0.16 -26.27 -1.89
N ASP A 388 -0.93 -27.17 -1.30
CA ASP A 388 -0.81 -28.60 -1.56
C ASP A 388 -1.27 -28.92 -2.99
N GLU A 389 -0.56 -29.84 -3.63
CA GLU A 389 -0.86 -30.28 -5.01
C GLU A 389 -2.29 -30.85 -5.16
N ASN A 390 -2.80 -31.50 -4.09
CA ASN A 390 -4.11 -32.17 -4.09
C ASN A 390 -5.28 -31.26 -3.69
N SER A 391 -4.99 -30.05 -3.24
CA SER A 391 -5.99 -29.08 -2.76
C SER A 391 -5.67 -27.65 -3.21
N PRO A 392 -5.54 -27.43 -4.53
CA PRO A 392 -5.14 -26.14 -5.05
C PRO A 392 -6.19 -25.07 -4.77
N VAL A 393 -5.75 -23.91 -4.32
CA VAL A 393 -6.56 -22.72 -4.11
C VAL A 393 -5.73 -21.50 -4.50
N ILE A 394 -6.35 -20.51 -5.13
CA ILE A 394 -5.74 -19.22 -5.43
C ILE A 394 -6.36 -18.22 -4.46
N LEU A 395 -5.53 -17.66 -3.58
CA LEU A 395 -5.92 -16.59 -2.68
C LEU A 395 -6.09 -15.29 -3.47
N GLU A 396 -6.93 -14.38 -2.95
CA GLU A 396 -7.13 -13.08 -3.58
C GLU A 396 -5.79 -12.37 -3.83
N SER A 397 -5.63 -11.86 -5.05
CA SER A 397 -4.40 -11.19 -5.48
C SER A 397 -4.22 -9.84 -4.80
N LEU A 398 -2.96 -9.39 -4.72
CA LEU A 398 -2.61 -8.05 -4.27
C LEU A 398 -3.06 -7.00 -5.29
N PHE A 399 -3.55 -5.87 -4.81
CA PHE A 399 -3.73 -4.69 -5.66
C PHE A 399 -2.35 -4.08 -5.96
N ILE A 400 -1.98 -4.04 -7.23
CA ILE A 400 -0.70 -3.45 -7.68
C ILE A 400 -1.03 -2.15 -8.41
N PRO A 401 -0.68 -0.98 -7.83
CA PRO A 401 -0.91 0.29 -8.50
C PRO A 401 -0.04 0.44 -9.76
N GLU A 402 -0.57 1.14 -10.74
CA GLU A 402 0.17 1.45 -11.96
C GLU A 402 1.22 2.55 -11.70
N PRO A 403 2.42 2.43 -12.29
CA PRO A 403 3.44 3.46 -12.18
C PRO A 403 3.00 4.76 -12.85
N VAL A 404 3.44 5.90 -12.30
CA VAL A 404 3.01 7.24 -12.74
C VAL A 404 4.10 8.05 -13.42
N ILE A 405 5.36 7.69 -13.24
CA ILE A 405 6.49 8.35 -13.92
C ILE A 405 7.42 7.32 -14.56
N SER A 406 8.16 7.77 -15.57
CA SER A 406 9.19 6.94 -16.22
C SER A 406 10.43 7.75 -16.55
N VAL A 407 11.58 7.07 -16.59
CA VAL A 407 12.86 7.62 -17.01
C VAL A 407 13.56 6.65 -17.95
N ALA A 408 14.30 7.18 -18.92
CA ALA A 408 15.20 6.38 -19.73
C ALA A 408 16.48 6.07 -18.96
N VAL A 409 16.97 4.84 -19.03
CA VAL A 409 18.21 4.39 -18.40
C VAL A 409 19.13 3.78 -19.43
N GLU A 410 20.36 4.28 -19.51
CA GLU A 410 21.36 3.80 -20.44
C GLU A 410 22.64 3.41 -19.68
N PRO A 411 23.23 2.23 -19.93
CA PRO A 411 24.50 1.88 -19.30
C PRO A 411 25.62 2.78 -19.81
N LYS A 412 26.51 3.20 -18.93
CA LYS A 412 27.67 4.05 -19.33
C LYS A 412 28.67 3.29 -20.22
N THR A 413 28.78 1.98 -20.05
CA THR A 413 29.70 1.15 -20.84
C THR A 413 29.00 -0.09 -21.41
N LYS A 414 29.55 -0.66 -22.49
CA LYS A 414 29.02 -1.92 -23.07
C LYS A 414 29.08 -3.09 -22.09
N ASN A 415 30.07 -3.12 -21.22
CA ASN A 415 30.22 -4.18 -20.21
C ASN A 415 29.14 -4.11 -19.13
N ASP A 416 28.51 -2.96 -18.95
CA ASP A 416 27.45 -2.77 -17.96
C ASP A 416 26.07 -3.19 -18.51
N MET A 417 25.93 -3.46 -19.80
CA MET A 417 24.64 -3.83 -20.42
C MET A 417 24.06 -5.14 -19.83
N ASP A 418 24.90 -6.18 -19.73
CA ASP A 418 24.47 -7.46 -19.14
C ASP A 418 24.18 -7.36 -17.64
N LYS A 419 24.94 -6.51 -16.94
CA LYS A 419 24.72 -6.24 -15.52
C LYS A 419 23.43 -5.42 -15.33
N LEU A 420 23.20 -4.42 -16.19
CA LEU A 420 21.98 -3.60 -16.16
C LEU A 420 20.75 -4.48 -16.36
N SER A 421 20.75 -5.36 -17.36
CA SER A 421 19.63 -6.27 -17.62
C SER A 421 19.34 -7.17 -16.41
N LYS A 422 20.38 -7.72 -15.75
CA LYS A 422 20.21 -8.54 -14.54
C LYS A 422 19.70 -7.72 -13.37
N ALA A 423 20.22 -6.51 -13.16
CA ALA A 423 19.78 -5.61 -12.10
C ALA A 423 18.30 -5.23 -12.28
N LEU A 424 17.93 -4.82 -13.48
CA LEU A 424 16.54 -4.46 -13.81
C LEU A 424 15.58 -5.62 -13.62
N GLN A 425 15.97 -6.84 -14.04
CA GLN A 425 15.18 -8.04 -13.83
C GLN A 425 15.00 -8.33 -12.33
N SER A 426 16.09 -8.31 -11.56
CA SER A 426 16.04 -8.57 -10.13
C SER A 426 15.16 -7.57 -9.38
N LEU A 427 15.31 -6.27 -9.67
CA LEU A 427 14.52 -5.22 -9.06
C LEU A 427 13.03 -5.30 -9.45
N SER A 428 12.73 -5.66 -10.70
CA SER A 428 11.34 -5.86 -11.17
C SER A 428 10.68 -7.10 -10.54
N GLU A 429 11.45 -8.12 -10.17
CA GLU A 429 10.94 -9.29 -9.43
C GLU A 429 10.65 -8.95 -7.95
N GLU A 430 11.41 -8.03 -7.37
CA GLU A 430 11.20 -7.56 -5.99
C GLU A 430 10.00 -6.61 -5.88
N ASP A 431 9.88 -5.69 -6.84
CA ASP A 431 8.86 -4.63 -6.83
C ASP A 431 7.97 -4.70 -8.08
N PRO A 432 6.74 -5.17 -7.94
CA PRO A 432 5.81 -5.29 -9.06
C PRO A 432 5.32 -3.93 -9.62
N THR A 433 5.54 -2.82 -8.92
CA THR A 433 5.26 -1.46 -9.44
C THR A 433 6.41 -0.90 -10.26
N PHE A 434 7.58 -1.54 -10.20
CA PHE A 434 8.71 -1.20 -11.03
C PHE A 434 8.61 -1.93 -12.37
N ARG A 435 8.38 -1.19 -13.44
CA ARG A 435 8.28 -1.75 -14.79
C ARG A 435 9.47 -1.36 -15.64
N VAL A 436 9.89 -2.30 -16.46
CA VAL A 436 11.00 -2.14 -17.39
C VAL A 436 10.48 -2.44 -18.79
N ASN A 437 10.60 -1.48 -19.68
CA ASN A 437 10.23 -1.61 -21.09
C ASN A 437 11.39 -1.13 -21.97
N VAL A 438 11.49 -1.70 -23.16
CA VAL A 438 12.39 -1.18 -24.21
C VAL A 438 11.51 -0.46 -25.22
N ASP A 439 11.78 0.82 -25.43
CA ASP A 439 11.09 1.61 -26.43
C ASP A 439 11.45 1.05 -27.83
N PRO A 440 10.49 0.58 -28.62
CA PRO A 440 10.76 -0.04 -29.91
C PRO A 440 11.26 0.95 -30.98
N GLU A 441 11.00 2.26 -30.81
CA GLU A 441 11.43 3.28 -31.77
C GLU A 441 12.83 3.78 -31.45
N THR A 442 13.11 4.04 -30.17
CA THR A 442 14.39 4.60 -29.72
C THR A 442 15.40 3.54 -29.26
N ASN A 443 14.95 2.30 -29.05
CA ASN A 443 15.71 1.19 -28.44
C ASN A 443 16.29 1.55 -27.05
N GLN A 444 15.71 2.56 -26.38
CA GLN A 444 16.08 2.94 -25.02
C GLN A 444 15.38 2.04 -24.00
N THR A 445 16.10 1.69 -22.94
CA THR A 445 15.49 1.03 -21.79
C THR A 445 14.80 2.10 -20.93
N VAL A 446 13.49 1.97 -20.76
CA VAL A 446 12.67 2.87 -19.95
C VAL A 446 12.25 2.14 -18.69
N ILE A 447 12.50 2.75 -17.54
CA ILE A 447 12.04 2.27 -16.24
C ILE A 447 10.90 3.17 -15.74
N ALA A 448 9.86 2.56 -15.18
CA ALA A 448 8.70 3.25 -14.64
C ALA A 448 8.48 2.90 -13.17
N GLY A 449 8.00 3.86 -12.38
CA GLY A 449 7.77 3.72 -10.95
C GLY A 449 6.72 4.66 -10.39
N MET A 450 6.51 4.61 -9.08
CA MET A 450 5.44 5.31 -8.37
C MET A 450 5.75 6.80 -8.13
N GLY A 451 7.01 7.20 -8.18
CA GLY A 451 7.43 8.57 -7.94
C GLY A 451 8.91 8.79 -8.20
N GLU A 452 9.33 10.05 -8.12
CA GLU A 452 10.73 10.45 -8.35
C GLU A 452 11.68 9.79 -7.35
N LEU A 453 11.33 9.80 -6.07
CA LEU A 453 12.13 9.16 -5.01
C LEU A 453 12.23 7.65 -5.21
N HIS A 454 11.15 7.00 -5.63
CA HIS A 454 11.16 5.57 -5.94
C HIS A 454 12.18 5.23 -7.02
N LEU A 455 12.15 5.93 -8.16
CA LEU A 455 13.10 5.71 -9.26
C LEU A 455 14.54 6.07 -8.88
N GLU A 456 14.74 7.14 -8.11
CA GLU A 456 16.06 7.52 -7.61
C GLU A 456 16.69 6.42 -6.73
N ILE A 457 15.90 5.84 -5.83
CA ILE A 457 16.36 4.75 -4.96
C ILE A 457 16.70 3.49 -5.78
N LEU A 458 15.88 3.13 -6.77
CA LEU A 458 16.16 1.97 -7.62
C LEU A 458 17.43 2.17 -8.46
N VAL A 459 17.66 3.36 -8.99
CA VAL A 459 18.90 3.70 -9.72
C VAL A 459 20.12 3.63 -8.80
N ASP A 460 20.01 4.14 -7.59
CA ASP A 460 21.08 4.09 -6.60
C ASP A 460 21.36 2.62 -6.15
N ARG A 461 20.32 1.80 -6.03
CA ARG A 461 20.48 0.35 -5.81
C ARG A 461 21.20 -0.35 -6.95
N MET A 462 20.92 0.01 -8.21
CA MET A 462 21.66 -0.53 -9.36
C MET A 462 23.17 -0.25 -9.22
N LEU A 463 23.54 0.96 -8.79
CA LEU A 463 24.94 1.32 -8.55
C LEU A 463 25.55 0.57 -7.37
N ARG A 464 24.89 0.59 -6.21
CA ARG A 464 25.46 0.06 -4.95
C ARG A 464 25.47 -1.46 -4.90
N GLU A 465 24.36 -2.11 -5.24
CA GLU A 465 24.19 -3.56 -5.10
C GLU A 465 24.71 -4.32 -6.32
N PHE A 466 24.40 -3.83 -7.53
CA PHE A 466 24.74 -4.52 -8.78
C PHE A 466 26.02 -4.00 -9.47
N LYS A 467 26.60 -2.92 -8.94
CA LYS A 467 27.78 -2.28 -9.52
C LYS A 467 27.59 -1.87 -10.99
N VAL A 468 26.42 -1.30 -11.30
CA VAL A 468 26.05 -0.82 -12.63
C VAL A 468 26.03 0.70 -12.62
N GLU A 469 26.86 1.33 -13.45
CA GLU A 469 26.76 2.75 -13.71
C GLU A 469 25.85 3.02 -14.92
N ALA A 470 24.82 3.83 -14.70
CA ALA A 470 23.85 4.19 -15.73
C ALA A 470 23.66 5.71 -15.82
N ASN A 471 23.39 6.20 -17.03
CA ASN A 471 22.88 7.54 -17.25
C ASN A 471 21.35 7.48 -17.16
N VAL A 472 20.77 8.42 -16.45
CA VAL A 472 19.32 8.53 -16.27
C VAL A 472 18.83 9.76 -17.01
N GLY A 473 17.86 9.58 -17.89
CA GLY A 473 17.23 10.68 -18.63
C GLY A 473 16.30 11.52 -17.75
N ALA A 474 15.74 12.58 -18.34
CA ALA A 474 14.75 13.41 -17.64
C ALA A 474 13.47 12.60 -17.35
N PRO A 475 12.82 12.82 -16.20
CA PRO A 475 11.56 12.16 -15.89
C PRO A 475 10.48 12.43 -16.95
N GLN A 476 9.73 11.41 -17.30
CA GLN A 476 8.58 11.52 -18.20
C GLN A 476 7.32 11.12 -17.45
N VAL A 477 6.24 11.85 -17.71
CA VAL A 477 4.93 11.59 -17.10
C VAL A 477 4.21 10.50 -17.89
N ALA A 478 3.62 9.55 -17.21
CA ALA A 478 2.78 8.53 -17.82
C ALA A 478 1.39 9.11 -18.11
N TYR A 479 1.26 9.80 -19.23
CA TYR A 479 -0.02 10.26 -19.74
C TYR A 479 -0.94 9.09 -20.08
N ARG A 480 -2.25 9.37 -20.18
CA ARG A 480 -3.28 8.44 -20.61
C ARG A 480 -4.15 9.12 -21.67
N GLU A 481 -4.93 8.34 -22.34
CA GLU A 481 -5.94 8.84 -23.29
C GLU A 481 -7.33 8.37 -22.83
N THR A 482 -8.37 9.13 -23.16
CA THR A 482 -9.75 8.72 -22.99
C THR A 482 -10.63 9.38 -24.05
N ILE A 483 -11.93 9.11 -24.04
CA ILE A 483 -12.89 9.67 -25.00
C ILE A 483 -13.94 10.50 -24.29
N ARG A 484 -14.48 11.52 -24.97
CA ARG A 484 -15.47 12.45 -24.39
C ARG A 484 -16.93 12.08 -24.68
N LYS A 485 -17.19 11.37 -25.77
CA LYS A 485 -18.54 11.11 -26.22
C LYS A 485 -18.73 9.69 -26.75
N PRO A 486 -19.92 9.11 -26.60
CA PRO A 486 -20.20 7.81 -27.19
C PRO A 486 -20.29 7.90 -28.72
N VAL A 487 -19.97 6.81 -29.35
CA VAL A 487 -20.18 6.55 -30.78
C VAL A 487 -20.78 5.16 -30.97
N SER A 488 -21.66 5.03 -31.94
CA SER A 488 -22.38 3.79 -32.20
C SER A 488 -22.18 3.29 -33.60
N ARG A 489 -22.23 1.96 -33.72
CA ARG A 489 -22.16 1.22 -35.00
C ARG A 489 -20.96 1.58 -35.85
N VAL A 490 -19.77 1.60 -35.25
CA VAL A 490 -18.51 1.79 -35.99
C VAL A 490 -18.03 0.46 -36.52
N GLU A 491 -17.75 0.41 -37.78
CA GLU A 491 -17.33 -0.81 -38.48
C GLU A 491 -15.80 -0.93 -38.52
N GLY A 492 -15.30 -2.13 -38.23
CA GLY A 492 -13.93 -2.57 -38.53
C GLY A 492 -13.97 -3.73 -39.53
N LYS A 493 -13.42 -3.54 -40.71
CA LYS A 493 -13.47 -4.53 -41.76
C LYS A 493 -12.06 -4.82 -42.29
N PHE A 494 -11.61 -6.04 -42.10
CA PHE A 494 -10.34 -6.51 -42.63
C PHE A 494 -10.58 -7.56 -43.71
N ILE A 495 -10.23 -7.20 -44.93
CA ILE A 495 -10.32 -8.10 -46.08
C ILE A 495 -8.99 -8.09 -46.82
N ARG A 496 -8.40 -9.26 -46.99
CA ARG A 496 -7.18 -9.43 -47.77
C ARG A 496 -7.31 -10.64 -48.67
N GLN A 497 -7.19 -10.45 -49.96
CA GLN A 497 -7.09 -11.53 -50.97
C GLN A 497 -5.69 -11.50 -51.60
N SER A 498 -4.93 -12.55 -51.39
CA SER A 498 -3.62 -12.72 -52.04
C SER A 498 -3.50 -14.17 -52.46
N GLY A 499 -3.83 -14.48 -53.73
CA GLY A 499 -3.52 -15.71 -54.47
C GLY A 499 -3.62 -17.02 -53.68
N GLY A 500 -4.77 -17.32 -53.04
CA GLY A 500 -4.97 -18.48 -52.18
C GLY A 500 -6.13 -18.27 -51.22
N LYS A 501 -6.06 -18.83 -49.99
CA LYS A 501 -7.05 -18.61 -48.95
C LYS A 501 -7.06 -17.14 -48.55
N GLY A 502 -8.20 -16.44 -48.63
CA GLY A 502 -8.39 -15.06 -48.26
C GLY A 502 -8.36 -14.88 -46.73
N GLN A 503 -8.42 -13.62 -46.27
CA GLN A 503 -8.64 -13.27 -44.89
C GLN A 503 -9.84 -12.35 -44.79
N TYR A 504 -10.78 -12.67 -43.91
CA TYR A 504 -12.01 -11.90 -43.70
C TYR A 504 -12.34 -11.77 -42.24
N GLY A 505 -12.48 -10.54 -41.74
CA GLY A 505 -12.99 -10.20 -40.43
C GLY A 505 -13.81 -8.92 -40.51
N HIS A 506 -15.03 -8.92 -39.97
CA HIS A 506 -15.90 -7.76 -39.94
C HIS A 506 -16.63 -7.70 -38.62
N VAL A 507 -16.49 -6.58 -37.93
CA VAL A 507 -17.11 -6.30 -36.64
C VAL A 507 -17.71 -4.91 -36.61
N VAL A 508 -18.80 -4.75 -35.86
CA VAL A 508 -19.47 -3.47 -35.62
C VAL A 508 -19.52 -3.26 -34.12
N ILE A 509 -19.03 -2.13 -33.65
CA ILE A 509 -18.93 -1.81 -32.23
C ILE A 509 -19.61 -0.50 -31.87
N ASP A 510 -20.09 -0.45 -30.64
CA ASP A 510 -20.39 0.79 -29.94
C ASP A 510 -19.24 1.06 -28.95
N LEU A 511 -18.86 2.33 -28.80
CA LEU A 511 -17.84 2.75 -27.84
C LEU A 511 -18.40 3.92 -27.01
N GLU A 512 -18.32 3.80 -25.72
CA GLU A 512 -18.79 4.81 -24.77
C GLU A 512 -17.75 5.10 -23.69
N PRO A 513 -17.72 6.32 -23.11
CA PRO A 513 -16.89 6.60 -21.96
C PRO A 513 -17.29 5.70 -20.79
N GLY A 514 -16.31 5.14 -20.09
CA GLY A 514 -16.47 4.40 -18.85
C GLY A 514 -16.38 5.33 -17.62
N GLU A 515 -16.63 4.77 -16.46
CA GLU A 515 -16.39 5.48 -15.18
C GLU A 515 -14.89 5.66 -14.95
N PRO A 516 -14.46 6.77 -14.32
CA PRO A 516 -13.06 6.98 -13.98
C PRO A 516 -12.47 5.79 -13.20
N GLY A 517 -11.37 5.22 -13.70
CA GLY A 517 -10.72 4.05 -13.10
C GLY A 517 -11.28 2.70 -13.54
N SER A 518 -12.27 2.65 -14.45
CA SER A 518 -12.80 1.39 -14.98
C SER A 518 -11.87 0.70 -15.99
N GLY A 519 -10.92 1.44 -16.55
CA GLY A 519 -9.97 0.91 -17.53
C GLY A 519 -10.65 0.57 -18.87
N PHE A 520 -10.42 -0.64 -19.38
CA PHE A 520 -11.06 -1.15 -20.59
C PHE A 520 -12.10 -2.21 -20.24
N GLU A 521 -13.36 -1.93 -20.59
CA GLU A 521 -14.46 -2.87 -20.46
C GLU A 521 -14.90 -3.38 -21.84
N PHE A 522 -15.10 -4.70 -21.95
CA PHE A 522 -15.63 -5.31 -23.15
C PHE A 522 -16.95 -6.04 -22.88
N VAL A 523 -17.92 -5.82 -23.74
CA VAL A 523 -19.22 -6.49 -23.70
C VAL A 523 -19.59 -7.00 -25.11
N SER A 524 -20.05 -8.25 -25.19
CA SER A 524 -20.58 -8.79 -26.43
C SER A 524 -22.12 -8.85 -26.36
N LYS A 525 -22.78 -8.23 -27.34
CA LYS A 525 -24.24 -8.27 -27.54
C LYS A 525 -24.61 -8.95 -28.86
N ILE A 526 -23.75 -9.85 -29.37
CA ILE A 526 -24.00 -10.57 -30.61
C ILE A 526 -25.22 -11.47 -30.46
N VAL A 527 -26.15 -11.35 -31.41
CA VAL A 527 -27.37 -12.16 -31.51
C VAL A 527 -27.36 -12.89 -32.86
N GLY A 528 -27.86 -14.13 -32.90
CA GLY A 528 -28.05 -14.87 -34.13
C GLY A 528 -26.78 -15.40 -34.78
N GLY A 529 -25.62 -15.37 -34.09
CA GLY A 529 -24.37 -15.93 -34.63
C GLY A 529 -23.69 -15.08 -35.71
N ALA A 530 -23.99 -13.79 -35.80
CA ALA A 530 -23.37 -12.85 -36.74
C ALA A 530 -21.83 -12.87 -36.65
N VAL A 531 -21.27 -13.05 -35.45
CA VAL A 531 -19.88 -13.37 -35.19
C VAL A 531 -19.84 -14.69 -34.42
N PRO A 532 -19.17 -15.74 -34.90
CA PRO A 532 -18.99 -17.00 -34.20
C PRO A 532 -18.31 -16.79 -32.84
N LYS A 533 -18.70 -17.58 -31.82
CA LYS A 533 -18.20 -17.44 -30.46
C LYS A 533 -16.69 -17.51 -30.32
N GLU A 534 -16.04 -18.31 -31.15
CA GLU A 534 -14.60 -18.51 -31.22
C GLU A 534 -13.83 -17.24 -31.65
N TYR A 535 -14.50 -16.29 -32.31
CA TYR A 535 -13.87 -15.04 -32.76
C TYR A 535 -14.12 -13.86 -31.80
N ILE A 536 -14.98 -14.00 -30.81
CA ILE A 536 -15.28 -12.90 -29.85
C ILE A 536 -14.04 -12.55 -29.02
N SER A 537 -13.33 -13.55 -28.48
CA SER A 537 -12.10 -13.33 -27.71
C SER A 537 -10.95 -12.71 -28.54
N PRO A 538 -10.69 -13.16 -29.81
CA PRO A 538 -9.79 -12.43 -30.72
C PRO A 538 -10.16 -10.97 -30.94
N VAL A 539 -11.45 -10.65 -31.11
CA VAL A 539 -11.91 -9.26 -31.26
C VAL A 539 -11.58 -8.43 -30.03
N GLU A 540 -11.90 -8.95 -28.84
CA GLU A 540 -11.57 -8.32 -27.56
C GLU A 540 -10.06 -8.07 -27.43
N ALA A 541 -9.25 -9.07 -27.74
CA ALA A 541 -7.78 -8.95 -27.72
C ALA A 541 -7.27 -7.85 -28.67
N GLY A 542 -7.82 -7.76 -29.88
CA GLY A 542 -7.46 -6.70 -30.83
C GLY A 542 -7.85 -5.29 -30.35
N MET A 543 -9.00 -5.16 -29.73
CA MET A 543 -9.44 -3.89 -29.13
C MET A 543 -8.54 -3.50 -27.96
N LYS A 544 -8.22 -4.44 -27.08
CA LYS A 544 -7.36 -4.23 -25.90
C LYS A 544 -5.96 -3.79 -26.32
N GLU A 545 -5.34 -4.45 -27.28
CA GLU A 545 -4.03 -4.04 -27.83
C GLU A 545 -4.06 -2.63 -28.43
N THR A 546 -5.18 -2.23 -29.04
CA THR A 546 -5.35 -0.88 -29.56
C THR A 546 -5.44 0.13 -28.42
N CYS A 547 -6.13 -0.20 -27.33
CA CYS A 547 -6.15 0.63 -26.14
C CYS A 547 -4.75 0.77 -25.53
N GLU A 548 -4.00 -0.30 -25.42
CA GLU A 548 -2.63 -0.27 -24.89
C GLU A 548 -1.68 0.57 -25.74
N SER A 549 -1.86 0.57 -27.05
CA SER A 549 -1.05 1.35 -28.00
C SER A 549 -1.42 2.82 -28.10
N GLY A 550 -2.59 3.20 -27.60
CA GLY A 550 -3.12 4.56 -27.70
C GLY A 550 -3.56 5.00 -29.10
N ILE A 551 -4.17 6.17 -29.19
CA ILE A 551 -4.80 6.69 -30.41
C ILE A 551 -4.22 8.07 -30.83
N LEU A 552 -3.98 8.96 -29.85
CA LEU A 552 -3.53 10.35 -30.10
C LEU A 552 -2.02 10.48 -30.12
N ALA A 553 -1.38 9.98 -29.06
CA ALA A 553 0.02 10.20 -28.78
C ALA A 553 0.77 8.92 -28.35
N GLY A 554 0.12 7.76 -28.47
CA GLY A 554 0.71 6.48 -28.08
C GLY A 554 0.61 6.16 -26.60
N TYR A 555 -0.22 6.88 -25.85
CA TYR A 555 -0.49 6.58 -24.44
C TYR A 555 -1.72 5.69 -24.29
N PRO A 556 -1.75 4.79 -23.28
CA PRO A 556 -2.87 3.88 -23.10
C PRO A 556 -4.23 4.60 -23.02
N LEU A 557 -5.20 4.11 -23.80
CA LEU A 557 -6.59 4.55 -23.77
C LEU A 557 -7.32 3.84 -22.64
N ILE A 558 -7.84 4.60 -21.68
CA ILE A 558 -8.48 4.09 -20.47
C ILE A 558 -9.90 4.63 -20.32
N ASP A 559 -10.66 4.04 -19.41
CA ASP A 559 -12.02 4.43 -19.01
C ASP A 559 -12.95 4.46 -20.22
N VAL A 560 -12.96 3.33 -20.93
CA VAL A 560 -13.78 3.13 -22.12
C VAL A 560 -14.48 1.79 -22.07
N LYS A 561 -15.71 1.76 -22.55
CA LYS A 561 -16.50 0.55 -22.68
C LYS A 561 -16.84 0.28 -24.13
N ALA A 562 -16.33 -0.82 -24.67
CA ALA A 562 -16.57 -1.27 -26.03
C ALA A 562 -17.62 -2.39 -26.04
N THR A 563 -18.65 -2.22 -26.84
CA THR A 563 -19.70 -3.22 -27.02
C THR A 563 -19.67 -3.74 -28.45
N LEU A 564 -19.42 -5.05 -28.61
CA LEU A 564 -19.53 -5.70 -29.91
C LEU A 564 -21.03 -5.97 -30.18
N VAL A 565 -21.59 -5.27 -31.18
CA VAL A 565 -23.03 -5.30 -31.45
C VAL A 565 -23.42 -6.09 -32.71
N ASP A 566 -22.51 -6.16 -33.69
CA ASP A 566 -22.80 -6.79 -34.94
C ASP A 566 -21.50 -7.25 -35.64
N GLY A 567 -21.60 -7.92 -36.76
CA GLY A 567 -20.48 -8.32 -37.59
C GLY A 567 -20.91 -9.28 -38.70
N SER A 568 -19.93 -9.81 -39.44
CA SER A 568 -20.16 -10.89 -40.39
C SER A 568 -18.90 -11.72 -40.54
N TYR A 569 -19.07 -12.96 -40.91
CA TYR A 569 -17.97 -13.90 -41.15
C TYR A 569 -18.10 -14.56 -42.51
N HIS A 570 -17.02 -15.14 -42.96
CA HIS A 570 -16.96 -15.94 -44.19
C HIS A 570 -16.46 -17.34 -43.83
N GLU A 571 -17.19 -18.38 -44.23
CA GLU A 571 -16.93 -19.77 -43.80
C GLU A 571 -15.51 -20.25 -44.11
N VAL A 572 -14.88 -19.75 -45.18
CA VAL A 572 -13.57 -20.20 -45.65
C VAL A 572 -12.44 -19.23 -45.25
N ASP A 573 -12.71 -17.91 -45.32
CA ASP A 573 -11.68 -16.88 -45.22
C ASP A 573 -11.60 -16.21 -43.81
N SER A 574 -12.54 -16.52 -42.94
CA SER A 574 -12.49 -16.01 -41.54
C SER A 574 -11.45 -16.74 -40.70
N SER A 575 -10.78 -16.00 -39.86
CA SER A 575 -9.76 -16.51 -38.94
C SER A 575 -9.69 -15.64 -37.68
N GLU A 576 -9.17 -16.19 -36.59
CA GLU A 576 -8.92 -15.44 -35.34
C GLU A 576 -8.10 -14.17 -35.57
N MET A 577 -7.04 -14.27 -36.41
CA MET A 577 -6.18 -13.14 -36.75
C MET A 577 -6.95 -12.05 -37.50
N ALA A 578 -7.82 -12.43 -38.47
CA ALA A 578 -8.61 -11.47 -39.22
C ALA A 578 -9.60 -10.72 -38.32
N PHE A 579 -10.25 -11.41 -37.37
CA PHE A 579 -11.14 -10.79 -36.41
C PHE A 579 -10.40 -9.94 -35.36
N LYS A 580 -9.21 -10.35 -34.94
CA LYS A 580 -8.34 -9.54 -34.09
C LYS A 580 -7.99 -8.21 -34.76
N ILE A 581 -7.58 -8.24 -36.02
CA ILE A 581 -7.27 -7.04 -36.81
C ILE A 581 -8.54 -6.19 -37.02
N ALA A 582 -9.68 -6.80 -37.33
CA ALA A 582 -10.94 -6.09 -37.50
C ALA A 582 -11.37 -5.40 -36.22
N GLY A 583 -11.21 -6.04 -35.04
CA GLY A 583 -11.44 -5.45 -33.73
C GLY A 583 -10.54 -4.24 -33.44
N SER A 584 -9.26 -4.36 -33.75
CA SER A 584 -8.29 -3.25 -33.65
C SER A 584 -8.66 -2.08 -34.58
N MET A 585 -9.07 -2.32 -35.81
CA MET A 585 -9.51 -1.29 -36.76
C MET A 585 -10.77 -0.59 -36.27
N ALA A 586 -11.79 -1.35 -35.82
CA ALA A 586 -13.02 -0.79 -35.29
C ALA A 586 -12.77 0.10 -34.07
N MET A 587 -11.93 -0.38 -33.13
CA MET A 587 -11.59 0.36 -31.93
C MET A 587 -10.87 1.67 -32.21
N ARG A 588 -9.88 1.65 -33.12
CA ARG A 588 -9.15 2.86 -33.52
C ARG A 588 -10.07 3.89 -34.16
N GLU A 589 -10.94 3.48 -35.07
CA GLU A 589 -11.87 4.37 -35.77
C GLU A 589 -12.95 4.93 -34.81
N ALA A 590 -13.47 4.07 -33.93
CA ALA A 590 -14.44 4.48 -32.92
C ALA A 590 -13.84 5.51 -31.96
N ALA A 591 -12.65 5.27 -31.43
CA ALA A 591 -11.98 6.18 -30.52
C ALA A 591 -11.67 7.54 -31.19
N MET A 592 -11.22 7.56 -32.44
CA MET A 592 -11.01 8.82 -33.18
C MET A 592 -12.29 9.61 -33.36
N LYS A 593 -13.43 8.96 -33.61
CA LYS A 593 -14.75 9.62 -33.73
C LYS A 593 -15.31 10.07 -32.39
N ALA A 594 -14.91 9.44 -31.31
CA ALA A 594 -15.39 9.68 -29.94
C ALA A 594 -14.76 10.91 -29.26
N SER A 595 -14.01 11.73 -30.00
CA SER A 595 -13.29 12.91 -29.49
C SER A 595 -12.28 12.53 -28.40
N PRO A 596 -11.21 11.85 -28.77
CA PRO A 596 -10.20 11.43 -27.82
C PRO A 596 -9.45 12.63 -27.23
N VAL A 597 -9.07 12.52 -25.95
CA VAL A 597 -8.35 13.55 -25.19
C VAL A 597 -7.21 12.91 -24.40
N LEU A 598 -6.19 13.73 -24.12
CA LEU A 598 -5.06 13.35 -23.30
C LEU A 598 -5.36 13.62 -21.82
N LEU A 599 -4.97 12.68 -20.96
CA LEU A 599 -5.09 12.79 -19.51
C LEU A 599 -3.71 12.87 -18.89
N GLU A 600 -3.60 13.68 -17.83
CA GLU A 600 -2.40 13.80 -16.99
C GLU A 600 -2.69 13.37 -15.55
N PRO A 601 -1.71 12.78 -14.84
CA PRO A 601 -1.88 12.44 -13.44
C PRO A 601 -1.86 13.69 -12.58
N MET A 602 -2.92 13.86 -11.77
CA MET A 602 -3.06 14.92 -10.80
C MET A 602 -2.64 14.44 -9.42
N MET A 603 -1.79 15.22 -8.78
CA MET A 603 -1.31 14.95 -7.42
C MET A 603 -2.09 15.81 -6.42
N LYS A 604 -2.56 15.20 -5.34
CA LYS A 604 -3.01 15.94 -4.16
C LYS A 604 -1.76 16.35 -3.37
N VAL A 605 -1.53 17.62 -3.28
CA VAL A 605 -0.37 18.23 -2.64
C VAL A 605 -0.83 18.95 -1.37
N GLU A 606 -0.21 18.63 -0.24
CA GLU A 606 -0.36 19.41 0.99
C GLU A 606 0.98 20.04 1.36
N VAL A 607 0.95 21.33 1.63
CA VAL A 607 2.12 22.12 1.98
C VAL A 607 1.91 22.75 3.34
N GLU A 608 2.85 22.58 4.25
CA GLU A 608 2.88 23.22 5.56
C GLU A 608 4.07 24.16 5.64
N VAL A 609 3.80 25.43 5.92
CA VAL A 609 4.79 26.49 5.99
C VAL A 609 4.45 27.49 7.09
N PRO A 610 5.42 28.22 7.66
CA PRO A 610 5.11 29.38 8.48
C PRO A 610 4.26 30.38 7.70
N GLU A 611 3.30 31.03 8.37
CA GLU A 611 2.30 31.94 7.74
C GLU A 611 2.90 33.02 6.83
N ASN A 612 4.10 33.49 7.18
CA ASN A 612 4.78 34.53 6.39
C ASN A 612 5.19 34.05 4.98
N PHE A 613 5.22 32.74 4.70
CA PHE A 613 5.51 32.18 3.37
C PHE A 613 4.25 31.72 2.62
N LEU A 614 3.06 31.84 3.20
CA LEU A 614 1.81 31.36 2.60
C LEU A 614 1.60 31.98 1.20
N GLY A 615 1.82 33.27 1.05
CA GLY A 615 1.64 33.97 -0.24
C GLY A 615 2.57 33.44 -1.34
N ASP A 616 3.82 33.18 -1.01
CA ASP A 616 4.83 32.66 -1.94
C ASP A 616 4.50 31.24 -2.37
N VAL A 617 4.05 30.40 -1.43
CA VAL A 617 3.63 29.02 -1.71
C VAL A 617 2.40 28.98 -2.59
N MET A 618 1.38 29.79 -2.28
CA MET A 618 0.17 29.89 -3.11
C MET A 618 0.48 30.36 -4.52
N GLY A 619 1.34 31.37 -4.65
CA GLY A 619 1.82 31.88 -5.95
C GLY A 619 2.54 30.80 -6.74
N ASP A 620 3.37 30.02 -6.09
CA ASP A 620 4.11 28.92 -6.72
C ASP A 620 3.19 27.77 -7.17
N LEU A 621 2.30 27.31 -6.31
CA LEU A 621 1.33 26.26 -6.68
C LEU A 621 0.41 26.69 -7.83
N ASN A 622 -0.05 27.96 -7.84
CA ASN A 622 -0.81 28.50 -8.96
C ASN A 622 0.01 28.54 -10.27
N SER A 623 1.29 28.92 -10.20
CA SER A 623 2.17 28.93 -11.38
C SER A 623 2.39 27.52 -11.96
N ARG A 624 2.23 26.50 -11.15
CA ARG A 624 2.30 25.06 -11.49
C ARG A 624 0.95 24.47 -11.91
N ARG A 625 0.01 25.30 -12.33
CA ARG A 625 -1.37 24.91 -12.69
C ARG A 625 -2.12 24.22 -11.53
N GLY A 626 -1.72 24.51 -10.30
CA GLY A 626 -2.34 23.96 -9.11
C GLY A 626 -3.73 24.55 -8.86
N GLN A 627 -4.67 23.68 -8.50
CA GLN A 627 -6.03 24.06 -8.07
C GLN A 627 -6.05 23.98 -6.54
N ILE A 628 -6.07 25.15 -5.88
CA ILE A 628 -6.11 25.22 -4.42
C ILE A 628 -7.51 24.82 -3.94
N GLU A 629 -7.59 23.75 -3.15
CA GLU A 629 -8.84 23.21 -2.61
C GLU A 629 -9.14 23.70 -1.19
N GLY A 630 -8.09 23.96 -0.40
CA GLY A 630 -8.25 24.37 0.98
C GLY A 630 -7.04 25.11 1.54
N MET A 631 -7.31 25.96 2.50
CA MET A 631 -6.30 26.68 3.28
C MET A 631 -6.69 26.69 4.73
N GLY A 632 -5.75 26.54 5.61
CA GLY A 632 -5.90 26.68 7.05
C GLY A 632 -4.66 27.30 7.66
N SER A 633 -4.80 27.89 8.83
CA SER A 633 -3.67 28.33 9.62
C SER A 633 -3.91 27.95 11.06
N GLU A 634 -2.90 27.39 11.70
CA GLU A 634 -2.97 26.98 13.09
C GLU A 634 -1.61 27.14 13.74
N GLN A 635 -1.58 27.85 14.87
CA GLN A 635 -0.37 28.11 15.68
C GLN A 635 0.80 28.73 14.87
N GLY A 636 0.49 29.61 13.87
CA GLY A 636 1.49 30.27 13.04
C GLY A 636 2.05 29.41 11.89
N ILE A 637 1.46 28.22 11.68
CA ILE A 637 1.75 27.35 10.55
C ILE A 637 0.54 27.38 9.61
N ALA A 638 0.78 27.76 8.36
CA ALA A 638 -0.21 27.70 7.30
C ALA A 638 -0.14 26.35 6.59
N LYS A 639 -1.31 25.79 6.30
CA LYS A 639 -1.48 24.56 5.53
C LYS A 639 -2.25 24.87 4.26
N VAL A 640 -1.73 24.44 3.11
CA VAL A 640 -2.34 24.58 1.80
C VAL A 640 -2.55 23.21 1.18
N THR A 641 -3.76 22.92 0.74
CA THR A 641 -4.07 21.70 -0.02
C THR A 641 -4.42 22.09 -1.45
N ALA A 642 -3.77 21.45 -2.42
CA ALA A 642 -3.98 21.72 -3.83
C ALA A 642 -3.93 20.45 -4.68
N LYS A 643 -4.58 20.46 -5.84
CA LYS A 643 -4.37 19.47 -6.91
C LYS A 643 -3.45 20.05 -7.95
N VAL A 644 -2.34 19.39 -8.23
CA VAL A 644 -1.31 19.88 -9.15
C VAL A 644 -0.93 18.77 -10.12
N PRO A 645 -0.77 19.05 -11.42
CA PRO A 645 -0.28 18.06 -12.37
C PRO A 645 1.13 17.57 -11.98
N LEU A 646 1.37 16.26 -12.07
CA LEU A 646 2.66 15.68 -11.73
C LEU A 646 3.81 16.30 -12.53
N ALA A 647 3.57 16.62 -13.81
CA ALA A 647 4.56 17.25 -14.69
C ALA A 647 5.13 18.55 -14.12
N GLU A 648 4.33 19.28 -13.33
CA GLU A 648 4.70 20.56 -12.73
C GLU A 648 5.35 20.40 -11.34
N MET A 649 5.37 19.18 -10.78
CA MET A 649 5.87 18.93 -9.44
C MET A 649 7.35 18.48 -9.39
N PHE A 650 7.94 18.15 -10.53
CA PHE A 650 9.36 17.79 -10.56
C PHE A 650 10.25 18.93 -10.02
N GLY A 651 11.14 18.58 -9.10
CA GLY A 651 12.02 19.56 -8.43
C GLY A 651 11.33 20.39 -7.33
N TYR A 652 10.03 20.20 -7.06
CA TYR A 652 9.30 20.99 -6.08
C TYR A 652 9.90 20.94 -4.67
N ALA A 653 10.49 19.79 -4.27
CA ALA A 653 11.19 19.67 -2.99
C ALA A 653 12.31 20.70 -2.80
N THR A 654 13.06 20.97 -3.88
CA THR A 654 14.12 21.98 -3.87
C THR A 654 13.54 23.40 -3.86
N ASP A 655 12.50 23.62 -4.65
CA ASP A 655 11.88 24.95 -4.77
C ASP A 655 11.20 25.39 -3.48
N ILE A 656 10.44 24.50 -2.82
CA ILE A 656 9.80 24.81 -1.55
C ILE A 656 10.82 25.11 -0.45
N ARG A 657 11.89 24.33 -0.36
CA ARG A 657 12.98 24.59 0.60
C ARG A 657 13.66 25.94 0.36
N SER A 658 13.94 26.26 -0.89
CA SER A 658 14.56 27.55 -1.26
C SER A 658 13.66 28.72 -0.89
N LYS A 659 12.36 28.67 -1.22
CA LYS A 659 11.38 29.73 -0.97
C LYS A 659 11.05 29.92 0.51
N THR A 660 11.12 28.85 1.31
CA THR A 660 10.74 28.85 2.73
C THR A 660 11.94 28.81 3.68
N GLN A 661 13.17 29.02 3.17
CA GLN A 661 14.40 28.94 3.96
C GLN A 661 14.54 27.59 4.71
N GLY A 662 14.15 26.49 4.05
CA GLY A 662 14.19 25.14 4.60
C GLY A 662 13.07 24.78 5.58
N ARG A 663 12.10 25.69 5.81
CA ARG A 663 11.03 25.51 6.80
C ARG A 663 9.74 24.93 6.22
N GLY A 664 9.61 24.84 4.88
CA GLY A 664 8.46 24.27 4.21
C GLY A 664 8.55 22.74 4.16
N ILE A 665 7.45 22.09 4.48
CA ILE A 665 7.26 20.65 4.34
C ILE A 665 6.13 20.45 3.34
N PHE A 666 6.25 19.45 2.47
CA PHE A 666 5.15 19.08 1.60
C PHE A 666 5.03 17.56 1.52
N SER A 667 3.85 17.11 1.24
CA SER A 667 3.54 15.76 0.83
C SER A 667 2.71 15.79 -0.44
N MET A 668 2.86 14.79 -1.29
CA MET A 668 2.02 14.61 -2.47
C MET A 668 1.68 13.15 -2.66
N GLU A 669 0.47 12.90 -3.15
CA GLU A 669 -0.02 11.57 -3.49
C GLU A 669 -0.80 11.62 -4.80
N PHE A 670 -0.82 10.51 -5.54
CA PHE A 670 -1.65 10.41 -6.73
C PHE A 670 -3.13 10.52 -6.35
N SER A 671 -3.84 11.42 -7.03
CA SER A 671 -5.28 11.62 -6.80
C SER A 671 -6.10 10.96 -7.90
N HIS A 672 -5.97 11.42 -9.12
CA HIS A 672 -6.72 10.95 -10.28
C HIS A 672 -6.04 11.41 -11.57
N TYR A 673 -6.56 10.96 -12.71
CA TYR A 673 -6.26 11.52 -14.01
C TYR A 673 -7.25 12.62 -14.37
N ASP A 674 -6.75 13.73 -14.91
CA ASP A 674 -7.59 14.84 -15.42
C ASP A 674 -7.16 15.24 -16.83
N GLU A 675 -8.05 15.92 -17.52
CA GLU A 675 -7.83 16.30 -18.91
C GLU A 675 -6.73 17.37 -19.04
N VAL A 676 -5.76 17.11 -19.91
CA VAL A 676 -4.68 18.06 -20.21
C VAL A 676 -5.24 19.28 -20.96
N PRO A 677 -4.92 20.52 -20.55
CA PRO A 677 -5.31 21.71 -21.30
C PRO A 677 -4.86 21.64 -22.77
N ARG A 678 -5.71 22.13 -23.67
CA ARG A 678 -5.53 21.95 -25.13
C ARG A 678 -4.14 22.37 -25.65
N ASN A 679 -3.64 23.52 -25.21
CA ASN A 679 -2.34 24.04 -25.60
C ASN A 679 -1.18 23.12 -25.15
N VAL A 680 -1.28 22.53 -23.99
CA VAL A 680 -0.29 21.59 -23.43
C VAL A 680 -0.41 20.23 -24.14
N ALA A 681 -1.63 19.77 -24.36
CA ALA A 681 -1.88 18.50 -25.07
C ALA A 681 -1.34 18.54 -26.51
N GLU A 682 -1.53 19.64 -27.23
CA GLU A 682 -1.00 19.81 -28.61
C GLU A 682 0.54 19.70 -28.61
N ALA A 683 1.23 20.30 -27.63
CA ALA A 683 2.70 20.20 -27.51
C ALA A 683 3.16 18.77 -27.19
N ILE A 684 2.47 18.06 -26.28
CA ILE A 684 2.79 16.67 -25.93
C ILE A 684 2.58 15.76 -27.14
N ILE A 685 1.45 15.90 -27.86
CA ILE A 685 1.13 15.11 -29.06
C ILE A 685 2.17 15.36 -30.18
N ALA A 686 2.55 16.62 -30.38
CA ALA A 686 3.57 16.95 -31.37
C ALA A 686 4.93 16.29 -31.05
N LYS A 687 5.32 16.34 -29.77
CA LYS A 687 6.57 15.71 -29.29
C LYS A 687 6.54 14.20 -29.46
N SER A 688 5.43 13.54 -29.13
CA SER A 688 5.29 12.08 -29.26
C SER A 688 5.34 11.60 -30.73
N LYS A 689 4.91 12.44 -31.67
CA LYS A 689 4.94 12.15 -33.13
C LYS A 689 6.26 12.54 -33.79
N GLY A 690 7.27 12.94 -33.05
CA GLY A 690 8.58 13.34 -33.59
C GLY A 690 8.59 14.65 -34.39
N ASN A 691 7.56 15.49 -34.24
CA ASN A 691 7.37 16.74 -34.98
C ASN A 691 7.74 18.00 -34.14
N ALA A 692 8.51 17.83 -33.04
CA ALA A 692 8.94 18.95 -32.19
C ALA A 692 10.40 19.32 -32.37
#